data_48de6e7caf192def096f432d1a0b65c6
#
_entry.id   48de6e7caf192def096f432d1a0b65c6
#
_cell.length_a   1.000
_cell.length_b   1.000
_cell.length_c   1.000
_cell.angle_alpha   90.00
_cell.angle_beta   90.00
_cell.angle_gamma   90.00
#
_symmetry.space_group_name_H-M   'P 1'
#
loop_
_entity.id
_entity.type
_entity.pdbx_description
1 polymer ?
#
loop_
_entity_poly.entity_id
_entity_poly.type
_entity_poly.pdbx_seq_one_letter_code
_entity_poly.pdbx_strand_id
1 'polypeptide(L)'
;PQSLINIKPVTAAIKEFFGSSQLSQFMDQNNPLGELTHKRRLSALGPGGLSRDRAGFEVRDVHYTHYGRMCPIETPEGPNIGLINSLASYARINEYGFVEAPYRIVDKSDPKNPRVTDEVRYFTADEEDDYHVAQANAEIDENGYFVNNTVSGRYREETSAFDKSLIDLMDVSPKMVFSVATSMIPFLQNDDANRALMGSNMQRQAVPLLTTEAPVIGTGIENKAAIDSGVCVVAEADGEVISAESNKITVKEDDGKVREYKLTKFARSNQSNCYNQRPIVFKGDRVVKGDVIADGPSTSNGEIALGKNPLIGFMTWEGYNYEDAVLLSERLVRDDVYTSIHIEEYETEARDTKLGPEEITRDIPSVANDAIKDLDEDGIIRIGAEVRAGDVLVGKVTPKGETELTAEERLLRAIFGEKAREVRDTSLKVPHGEYGIVVAVKTFTRENGDELAPGVNKSVRIYIAQKRKISVGDKMAGRHGNKGVVSRVLPVEDMPFLPNGRPLDIVLNPLGVPSRMNIGQVLEIHLSLAAKVLGFNISTPVFDGADENDIMDTLDLANDYANLEWDEFAAKYKSQLVPEVFDYLDKNKAHRAEWKGVQIGRDGKVRLRDGRTGEYFDNPVTIGFMHYLKLHHLVDDKIHARSTGPYSLVTQQPLGGKAQFGGQRFGEMEVWALEAYGASYTLQEILTVKSDDVVGRVKTYEAIIKGENIPEPGIPESFKVLLKELQSLALDVRVLDHDNNEVKLLESADYEVTDFKKVLDDGGYHRNSKDDENELKSSGYMTQTVDDNGEAQYEESDDDIDELFDADEDYGDGNSEQY
;
A
#
# COMPACT_ATOMS: atom_id res chain seq x y z
N PRO A 1 33.33 -14.96 32.55
CA PRO A 1 33.89 -14.13 31.48
C PRO A 1 32.91 -13.08 30.96
N GLN A 2 31.62 -13.38 30.88
CA GLN A 2 30.57 -12.46 30.37
C GLN A 2 30.43 -11.21 31.23
N SER A 3 30.69 -11.27 32.53
CA SER A 3 30.60 -10.13 33.45
C SER A 3 31.78 -9.15 33.37
N LEU A 4 32.85 -9.49 32.61
CA LEU A 4 34.04 -8.65 32.43
C LEU A 4 33.87 -7.55 31.40
N ILE A 5 32.90 -7.72 30.47
CA ILE A 5 32.67 -6.79 29.38
C ILE A 5 31.31 -6.11 29.65
N ASN A 6 31.28 -4.77 29.66
CA ASN A 6 30.07 -4.01 29.70
C ASN A 6 29.43 -3.96 28.30
N ILE A 7 28.33 -4.68 28.11
CA ILE A 7 27.61 -4.75 26.84
C ILE A 7 26.68 -3.55 26.59
N LYS A 8 26.36 -2.75 27.64
CA LYS A 8 25.43 -1.63 27.54
C LYS A 8 25.79 -0.58 26.47
N PRO A 9 27.08 -0.10 26.38
CA PRO A 9 27.45 0.85 25.32
C PRO A 9 27.31 0.28 23.91
N VAL A 10 27.62 -1.02 23.71
CA VAL A 10 27.49 -1.68 22.40
C VAL A 10 26.02 -1.81 22.03
N THR A 11 25.20 -2.24 22.97
CA THR A 11 23.73 -2.36 22.77
C THR A 11 23.11 -0.99 22.48
N ALA A 12 23.52 0.07 23.21
CA ALA A 12 23.05 1.43 22.97
C ALA A 12 23.42 1.93 21.58
N ALA A 13 24.66 1.71 21.12
CA ALA A 13 25.10 2.10 19.78
C ALA A 13 24.34 1.38 18.67
N ILE A 14 24.05 0.08 18.84
CA ILE A 14 23.25 -0.71 17.89
C ILE A 14 21.81 -0.21 17.85
N LYS A 15 21.19 0.00 19.02
CA LYS A 15 19.82 0.55 19.10
C LYS A 15 19.73 1.95 18.48
N GLU A 16 20.71 2.82 18.76
CA GLU A 16 20.77 4.16 18.15
C GLU A 16 20.86 4.08 16.62
N PHE A 17 21.69 3.21 16.08
CA PHE A 17 21.79 3.06 14.62
C PHE A 17 20.47 2.58 13.99
N PHE A 18 19.88 1.51 14.52
CA PHE A 18 18.65 0.95 13.95
C PHE A 18 17.39 1.77 14.25
N GLY A 19 17.38 2.57 15.31
CA GLY A 19 16.23 3.40 15.68
C GLY A 19 16.25 4.82 15.14
N SER A 20 17.42 5.45 14.93
CA SER A 20 17.53 6.86 14.57
C SER A 20 18.23 7.15 13.24
N SER A 21 18.80 6.14 12.57
CA SER A 21 19.46 6.35 11.28
C SER A 21 18.43 6.58 10.17
N GLN A 22 18.62 7.62 9.36
CA GLN A 22 17.76 7.91 8.20
C GLN A 22 17.75 6.78 7.16
N LEU A 23 18.76 5.95 7.10
CA LEU A 23 18.86 4.82 6.17
C LEU A 23 18.24 3.52 6.72
N SER A 24 18.02 3.44 8.03
CA SER A 24 17.24 2.36 8.65
C SER A 24 15.77 2.72 8.58
N GLN A 25 15.02 2.05 7.71
CA GLN A 25 13.63 2.37 7.42
C GLN A 25 12.74 1.17 7.70
N PHE A 26 11.48 1.45 8.03
CA PHE A 26 10.45 0.43 8.15
C PHE A 26 10.24 -0.23 6.78
N MET A 27 10.31 -1.55 6.71
CA MET A 27 10.28 -2.27 5.45
C MET A 27 8.90 -2.19 4.79
N ASP A 28 8.86 -1.80 3.53
CA ASP A 28 7.67 -1.86 2.70
C ASP A 28 7.34 -3.33 2.41
N GLN A 29 6.26 -3.83 3.00
CA GLN A 29 5.87 -5.25 3.03
C GLN A 29 4.46 -5.48 2.47
N ASN A 30 4.00 -4.61 1.56
CA ASN A 30 2.72 -4.82 0.88
C ASN A 30 2.68 -6.13 0.08
N ASN A 31 3.76 -6.41 -0.65
CA ASN A 31 3.90 -7.59 -1.50
C ASN A 31 5.38 -7.96 -1.65
N PRO A 32 5.71 -9.15 -2.19
CA PRO A 32 7.10 -9.59 -2.36
C PRO A 32 7.95 -8.64 -3.19
N LEU A 33 7.38 -8.05 -4.24
CA LEU A 33 8.08 -7.10 -5.10
C LEU A 33 8.44 -5.82 -4.35
N GLY A 34 7.55 -5.33 -3.49
CA GLY A 34 7.79 -4.17 -2.62
C GLY A 34 8.97 -4.41 -1.66
N GLU A 35 9.03 -5.58 -1.03
CA GLU A 35 10.16 -5.98 -0.18
C GLU A 35 11.47 -6.04 -0.96
N LEU A 36 11.48 -6.72 -2.10
CA LEU A 36 12.67 -6.87 -2.94
C LEU A 36 13.20 -5.51 -3.41
N THR A 37 12.32 -4.65 -3.88
CA THR A 37 12.67 -3.31 -4.38
C THR A 37 13.18 -2.41 -3.26
N HIS A 38 12.59 -2.47 -2.07
CA HIS A 38 13.05 -1.70 -0.91
C HIS A 38 14.48 -2.10 -0.50
N LYS A 39 14.80 -3.39 -0.52
CA LYS A 39 16.16 -3.90 -0.22
C LYS A 39 17.20 -3.49 -1.27
N ARG A 40 16.80 -3.19 -2.48
CA ARG A 40 17.66 -2.77 -3.61
C ARG A 40 17.64 -1.27 -3.88
N ARG A 41 17.17 -0.46 -2.93
CA ARG A 41 17.06 0.99 -3.06
C ARG A 41 18.39 1.69 -2.83
N LEU A 42 18.68 2.68 -3.68
CA LEU A 42 19.85 3.55 -3.59
C LEU A 42 19.38 4.96 -3.25
N SER A 43 19.84 5.51 -2.13
CA SER A 43 19.48 6.86 -1.67
C SER A 43 20.67 7.80 -1.75
N ALA A 44 20.46 9.00 -2.31
CA ALA A 44 21.44 10.08 -2.28
C ALA A 44 21.35 10.91 -0.98
N LEU A 45 20.33 10.68 -0.17
CA LEU A 45 20.07 11.35 1.12
C LEU A 45 20.75 10.60 2.27
N GLY A 46 20.90 11.27 3.41
CA GLY A 46 21.38 10.64 4.63
C GLY A 46 22.75 11.14 5.08
N PRO A 47 23.39 10.47 6.05
CA PRO A 47 24.69 10.85 6.56
C PRO A 47 25.76 10.84 5.46
N GLY A 48 26.45 11.98 5.26
CA GLY A 48 27.44 12.15 4.20
C GLY A 48 26.84 12.36 2.80
N GLY A 49 25.52 12.39 2.66
CA GLY A 49 24.80 12.62 1.40
C GLY A 49 24.28 14.07 1.26
N LEU A 50 23.35 14.21 0.31
CA LEU A 50 22.70 15.49 -0.02
C LEU A 50 21.49 15.76 0.90
N SER A 51 21.09 17.01 1.03
CA SER A 51 19.78 17.41 1.55
C SER A 51 18.84 17.74 0.39
N ARG A 52 17.54 17.51 0.57
CA ARG A 52 16.51 17.79 -0.47
C ARG A 52 16.58 19.21 -0.99
N ASP A 53 16.76 20.18 -0.09
CA ASP A 53 16.75 21.62 -0.42
C ASP A 53 17.98 22.06 -1.22
N ARG A 54 19.08 21.32 -1.11
CA ARG A 54 20.34 21.60 -1.80
C ARG A 54 20.52 20.80 -3.09
N ALA A 55 19.65 19.83 -3.35
CA ALA A 55 19.72 19.02 -4.56
C ALA A 55 19.14 19.78 -5.76
N GLY A 56 20.01 20.18 -6.68
CA GLY A 56 19.63 20.77 -7.96
C GLY A 56 19.22 19.73 -9.01
N PHE A 57 18.92 20.17 -10.22
CA PHE A 57 18.54 19.29 -11.33
C PHE A 57 19.66 18.32 -11.75
N GLU A 58 20.92 18.74 -11.71
CA GLU A 58 22.05 17.90 -12.16
C GLU A 58 22.16 16.58 -11.41
N VAL A 59 21.90 16.55 -10.10
CA VAL A 59 21.98 15.34 -9.27
C VAL A 59 20.75 14.46 -9.40
N ARG A 60 19.67 14.98 -9.99
CA ARG A 60 18.40 14.27 -10.22
C ARG A 60 18.29 13.70 -11.62
N ASP A 61 19.12 14.18 -12.55
CA ASP A 61 19.10 13.73 -13.94
C ASP A 61 19.73 12.35 -14.11
N VAL A 62 19.34 11.68 -15.18
CA VAL A 62 19.94 10.41 -15.58
C VAL A 62 21.26 10.70 -16.31
N HIS A 63 22.36 10.15 -15.78
CA HIS A 63 23.68 10.27 -16.36
C HIS A 63 24.00 9.01 -17.20
N TYR A 64 24.86 9.09 -18.20
CA TYR A 64 25.21 7.94 -19.05
C TYR A 64 25.81 6.78 -18.23
N THR A 65 26.49 7.05 -17.12
CA THR A 65 27.05 6.03 -16.21
C THR A 65 26.00 5.23 -15.44
N HIS A 66 24.74 5.65 -15.47
CA HIS A 66 23.63 4.90 -14.89
C HIS A 66 23.30 3.63 -15.68
N TYR A 67 23.72 3.54 -16.92
CA TYR A 67 23.42 2.41 -17.79
C TYR A 67 23.88 1.08 -17.19
N GLY A 68 22.95 0.15 -17.01
CA GLY A 68 23.21 -1.15 -16.39
C GLY A 68 23.48 -1.11 -14.89
N ARG A 69 23.46 0.04 -14.23
CA ARG A 69 23.74 0.24 -12.79
C ARG A 69 22.55 0.73 -12.01
N MET A 70 21.93 1.80 -12.45
CA MET A 70 20.73 2.39 -11.85
C MET A 70 19.59 2.40 -12.85
N CYS A 71 18.38 2.01 -12.41
CA CYS A 71 17.20 2.07 -13.25
C CYS A 71 16.83 3.54 -13.52
N PRO A 72 16.64 3.94 -14.79
CA PRO A 72 16.26 5.31 -15.14
C PRO A 72 14.77 5.59 -14.92
N ILE A 73 13.95 4.58 -14.73
CA ILE A 73 12.49 4.66 -14.67
C ILE A 73 11.99 4.63 -13.23
N GLU A 74 12.48 3.70 -12.41
CA GLU A 74 11.98 3.51 -11.04
C GLU A 74 12.57 4.54 -10.09
N THR A 75 11.81 5.61 -9.83
CA THR A 75 12.13 6.67 -8.87
C THR A 75 10.82 7.19 -8.27
N PRO A 76 10.79 7.72 -7.04
CA PRO A 76 9.59 8.36 -6.51
C PRO A 76 9.14 9.56 -7.35
N GLU A 77 7.85 9.84 -7.34
CA GLU A 77 7.27 11.09 -7.82
C GLU A 77 7.33 12.13 -6.70
N GLY A 78 7.61 13.39 -7.05
CA GLY A 78 7.60 14.50 -6.08
C GLY A 78 8.99 14.96 -5.64
N PRO A 79 9.18 15.43 -4.38
CA PRO A 79 10.42 16.10 -3.92
C PRO A 79 11.67 15.22 -4.00
N ASN A 80 11.51 13.91 -3.92
CA ASN A 80 12.61 12.95 -3.92
C ASN A 80 12.96 12.39 -5.31
N ILE A 81 12.36 12.90 -6.37
CA ILE A 81 12.63 12.43 -7.74
C ILE A 81 14.12 12.51 -8.05
N GLY A 82 14.67 11.43 -8.60
CA GLY A 82 16.08 11.33 -8.97
C GLY A 82 17.07 11.19 -7.80
N LEU A 83 16.64 11.43 -6.55
CA LEU A 83 17.47 11.26 -5.34
C LEU A 83 17.39 9.86 -4.76
N ILE A 84 16.27 9.18 -4.97
CA ILE A 84 16.06 7.80 -4.56
C ILE A 84 15.86 6.97 -5.81
N ASN A 85 16.78 6.05 -6.06
CA ASN A 85 16.80 5.22 -7.26
C ASN A 85 16.86 3.74 -6.87
N SER A 86 16.62 2.86 -7.83
CA SER A 86 16.71 1.42 -7.66
C SER A 86 17.91 0.84 -8.41
N LEU A 87 18.55 -0.14 -7.82
CA LEU A 87 19.63 -0.90 -8.45
C LEU A 87 19.09 -1.66 -9.66
N ALA A 88 19.82 -1.62 -10.78
CA ALA A 88 19.46 -2.38 -11.97
C ALA A 88 19.51 -3.89 -11.72
N SER A 89 18.76 -4.67 -12.50
CA SER A 89 18.54 -6.10 -12.26
C SER A 89 19.83 -6.93 -12.20
N TYR A 90 20.82 -6.63 -13.03
CA TYR A 90 22.10 -7.37 -13.09
C TYR A 90 23.26 -6.68 -12.36
N ALA A 91 23.06 -5.45 -11.87
CA ALA A 91 24.08 -4.71 -11.16
C ALA A 91 24.38 -5.30 -9.77
N ARG A 92 25.59 -5.10 -9.31
CA ARG A 92 26.02 -5.42 -7.95
C ARG A 92 26.87 -4.29 -7.37
N ILE A 93 27.06 -4.31 -6.06
CA ILE A 93 27.92 -3.37 -5.35
C ILE A 93 29.21 -4.09 -4.99
N ASN A 94 30.36 -3.49 -5.31
CA ASN A 94 31.66 -4.06 -5.00
C ASN A 94 32.07 -3.80 -3.54
N GLU A 95 33.23 -4.33 -3.14
CA GLU A 95 33.80 -4.19 -1.78
C GLU A 95 34.08 -2.73 -1.39
N TYR A 96 34.29 -1.84 -2.37
CA TYR A 96 34.53 -0.40 -2.16
C TYR A 96 33.27 0.44 -2.16
N GLY A 97 32.09 -0.14 -2.42
CA GLY A 97 30.81 0.55 -2.46
C GLY A 97 30.42 1.12 -3.83
N PHE A 98 31.16 0.85 -4.88
CA PHE A 98 30.82 1.25 -6.25
C PHE A 98 29.87 0.23 -6.90
N VAL A 99 28.99 0.72 -7.76
CA VAL A 99 28.05 -0.11 -8.52
C VAL A 99 28.73 -0.60 -9.79
N GLU A 100 28.70 -1.91 -10.01
CA GLU A 100 29.30 -2.59 -11.17
C GLU A 100 28.20 -3.19 -12.05
N ALA A 101 28.41 -3.15 -13.37
CA ALA A 101 27.56 -3.78 -14.37
C ALA A 101 28.31 -4.94 -15.06
N PRO A 102 27.63 -6.04 -15.40
CA PRO A 102 28.24 -7.17 -16.10
C PRO A 102 28.28 -6.93 -17.61
N TYR A 103 29.38 -7.33 -18.23
CA TYR A 103 29.58 -7.32 -19.69
C TYR A 103 30.27 -8.58 -20.15
N ARG A 104 29.95 -9.02 -21.37
CA ARG A 104 30.65 -10.10 -22.05
C ARG A 104 31.92 -9.54 -22.68
N ILE A 105 33.02 -10.26 -22.56
CA ILE A 105 34.32 -9.86 -23.13
C ILE A 105 34.37 -10.28 -24.59
N VAL A 106 34.89 -9.38 -25.44
CA VAL A 106 35.13 -9.64 -26.85
C VAL A 106 36.60 -9.93 -27.04
N ASP A 107 36.91 -11.12 -27.54
CA ASP A 107 38.30 -11.55 -27.87
C ASP A 107 38.72 -10.94 -29.23
N LYS A 108 39.80 -10.15 -29.22
CA LYS A 108 40.42 -9.50 -30.38
C LYS A 108 41.68 -10.21 -30.86
N SER A 109 41.81 -11.50 -30.64
CA SER A 109 42.91 -12.27 -31.17
C SER A 109 43.03 -12.15 -32.70
N ASP A 110 41.91 -12.03 -33.39
CA ASP A 110 41.86 -11.63 -34.82
C ASP A 110 41.19 -10.24 -34.91
N PRO A 111 41.94 -9.17 -35.15
CA PRO A 111 41.40 -7.81 -35.24
C PRO A 111 40.34 -7.61 -36.32
N LYS A 112 40.30 -8.47 -37.34
CA LYS A 112 39.30 -8.39 -38.43
C LYS A 112 37.95 -9.05 -38.08
N ASN A 113 38.01 -10.04 -37.21
CA ASN A 113 36.84 -10.80 -36.79
C ASN A 113 36.85 -11.01 -35.27
N PRO A 114 36.53 -9.99 -34.51
CA PRO A 114 36.44 -10.13 -33.07
C PRO A 114 35.34 -11.11 -32.68
N ARG A 115 35.59 -11.93 -31.65
CA ARG A 115 34.68 -12.96 -31.19
C ARG A 115 34.14 -12.60 -29.80
N VAL A 116 32.82 -12.65 -29.62
CA VAL A 116 32.19 -12.53 -28.32
C VAL A 116 32.40 -13.84 -27.54
N THR A 117 32.91 -13.73 -26.33
CA THR A 117 33.14 -14.88 -25.44
C THR A 117 31.96 -15.03 -24.46
N ASP A 118 31.86 -16.19 -23.81
CA ASP A 118 30.89 -16.41 -22.72
C ASP A 118 31.44 -15.96 -21.36
N GLU A 119 32.67 -15.40 -21.32
CA GLU A 119 33.23 -14.82 -20.12
C GLU A 119 32.53 -13.50 -19.78
N VAL A 120 31.92 -13.44 -18.58
CA VAL A 120 31.27 -12.24 -18.05
C VAL A 120 32.15 -11.62 -16.97
N ARG A 121 32.48 -10.34 -17.13
CA ARG A 121 33.21 -9.59 -16.11
C ARG A 121 32.38 -8.35 -15.71
N TYR A 122 32.50 -7.99 -14.43
CA TYR A 122 31.91 -6.79 -13.89
C TYR A 122 32.86 -5.61 -13.96
N PHE A 123 32.33 -4.47 -14.42
CA PHE A 123 33.09 -3.23 -14.59
C PHE A 123 32.41 -2.09 -13.80
N THR A 124 33.23 -1.28 -13.14
CA THR A 124 32.83 0.02 -12.63
C THR A 124 32.67 1.04 -13.75
N ALA A 125 32.03 2.17 -13.49
CA ALA A 125 31.78 3.17 -14.53
C ALA A 125 33.06 3.80 -15.12
N ASP A 126 34.07 4.00 -14.29
CA ASP A 126 35.40 4.53 -14.68
C ASP A 126 36.18 3.53 -15.55
N GLU A 127 36.11 2.25 -15.23
CA GLU A 127 36.73 1.20 -16.08
C GLU A 127 36.03 1.08 -17.43
N GLU A 128 34.69 1.21 -17.47
CA GLU A 128 33.89 1.11 -18.69
C GLU A 128 34.15 2.26 -19.67
N ASP A 129 34.52 3.43 -19.20
CA ASP A 129 34.79 4.62 -20.02
C ASP A 129 35.90 4.44 -21.07
N ASP A 130 36.76 3.44 -20.86
CA ASP A 130 37.86 3.16 -21.77
C ASP A 130 37.47 2.18 -22.90
N TYR A 131 36.27 1.59 -22.86
CA TYR A 131 35.85 0.52 -23.77
C TYR A 131 34.65 0.90 -24.63
N HIS A 132 34.63 0.35 -25.86
CA HIS A 132 33.46 0.39 -26.73
C HIS A 132 32.54 -0.79 -26.44
N VAL A 133 31.29 -0.53 -26.13
CA VAL A 133 30.32 -1.54 -25.70
C VAL A 133 29.26 -1.72 -26.77
N ALA A 134 29.09 -2.94 -27.28
CA ALA A 134 28.02 -3.30 -28.20
C ALA A 134 26.70 -3.56 -27.47
N GLN A 135 25.59 -3.31 -28.15
CA GLN A 135 24.25 -3.65 -27.64
C GLN A 135 24.06 -5.17 -27.62
N ALA A 136 23.24 -5.65 -26.68
CA ALA A 136 22.93 -7.07 -26.52
C ALA A 136 22.17 -7.70 -27.70
N ASN A 137 21.47 -6.91 -28.49
CA ASN A 137 20.73 -7.34 -29.68
C ASN A 137 21.55 -7.32 -30.97
N ALA A 138 22.88 -7.11 -30.89
CA ALA A 138 23.75 -7.24 -32.04
C ALA A 138 23.72 -8.66 -32.59
N GLU A 139 23.59 -8.81 -33.93
CA GLU A 139 23.57 -10.13 -34.58
C GLU A 139 24.92 -10.83 -34.45
N ILE A 140 24.91 -12.02 -33.84
CA ILE A 140 26.08 -12.87 -33.62
C ILE A 140 25.84 -14.22 -34.30
N ASP A 141 26.85 -14.73 -34.99
CA ASP A 141 26.86 -16.09 -35.56
C ASP A 141 26.94 -17.16 -34.45
N GLU A 142 26.60 -18.41 -34.70
CA GLU A 142 26.70 -19.55 -33.80
C GLU A 142 28.10 -19.72 -33.13
N ASN A 143 29.13 -19.20 -33.79
CA ASN A 143 30.53 -19.24 -33.32
C ASN A 143 30.90 -18.01 -32.47
N GLY A 144 30.01 -17.06 -32.26
CA GLY A 144 30.26 -15.83 -31.51
C GLY A 144 30.83 -14.66 -32.29
N TYR A 145 30.86 -14.70 -33.63
CA TYR A 145 31.36 -13.62 -34.47
C TYR A 145 30.22 -12.65 -34.85
N PHE A 146 30.53 -11.36 -34.94
CA PHE A 146 29.57 -10.36 -35.41
C PHE A 146 29.28 -10.55 -36.92
N VAL A 147 28.01 -10.66 -37.27
CA VAL A 147 27.56 -10.83 -38.66
C VAL A 147 27.79 -9.55 -39.46
N ASN A 148 27.46 -8.41 -38.87
CA ASN A 148 27.59 -7.11 -39.51
C ASN A 148 28.97 -6.48 -39.26
N ASN A 149 29.48 -5.74 -40.28
CA ASN A 149 30.75 -5.03 -40.12
C ASN A 149 30.65 -3.79 -39.23
N THR A 150 29.46 -3.20 -39.12
CA THR A 150 29.17 -2.09 -38.24
C THR A 150 28.16 -2.54 -37.18
N VAL A 151 28.45 -2.30 -35.91
CA VAL A 151 27.65 -2.72 -34.78
C VAL A 151 27.21 -1.47 -33.99
N SER A 152 25.95 -1.41 -33.67
CA SER A 152 25.42 -0.36 -32.79
C SER A 152 26.00 -0.52 -31.40
N GLY A 153 26.56 0.54 -30.86
CA GLY A 153 27.17 0.52 -29.56
C GLY A 153 27.25 1.89 -28.91
N ARG A 154 27.89 1.96 -27.77
CA ARG A 154 28.14 3.21 -27.05
C ARG A 154 29.61 3.32 -26.63
N TYR A 155 30.07 4.54 -26.60
CA TYR A 155 31.37 4.93 -26.06
C TYR A 155 31.19 6.20 -25.25
N ARG A 156 31.29 6.15 -23.93
CA ARG A 156 30.92 7.24 -23.02
C ARG A 156 29.51 7.76 -23.26
N GLU A 157 29.35 9.03 -23.63
CA GLU A 157 28.04 9.64 -23.96
C GLU A 157 27.59 9.40 -25.40
N GLU A 158 28.49 8.98 -26.28
CA GLU A 158 28.22 8.82 -27.69
C GLU A 158 27.61 7.43 -27.99
N THR A 159 26.46 7.44 -28.65
CA THR A 159 25.80 6.25 -29.18
C THR A 159 25.85 6.31 -30.69
N SER A 160 26.58 5.39 -31.34
CA SER A 160 26.69 5.32 -32.77
C SER A 160 26.97 3.91 -33.28
N ALA A 161 27.03 3.74 -34.61
CA ALA A 161 27.44 2.49 -35.21
C ALA A 161 28.98 2.48 -35.34
N PHE A 162 29.62 1.62 -34.60
CA PHE A 162 31.06 1.45 -34.59
C PHE A 162 31.48 0.29 -35.50
N ASP A 163 32.69 0.34 -36.03
CA ASP A 163 33.31 -0.80 -36.70
C ASP A 163 33.51 -1.96 -35.68
N LYS A 164 33.19 -3.18 -36.10
CA LYS A 164 33.33 -4.36 -35.25
C LYS A 164 34.72 -4.53 -34.62
N SER A 165 35.77 -4.05 -35.25
CA SER A 165 37.15 -4.12 -34.76
C SER A 165 37.38 -3.26 -33.50
N LEU A 166 36.58 -2.24 -33.28
CA LEU A 166 36.66 -1.34 -32.12
C LEU A 166 35.97 -1.89 -30.89
N ILE A 167 35.00 -2.78 -31.05
CA ILE A 167 34.19 -3.30 -29.97
C ILE A 167 35.02 -4.14 -28.98
N ASP A 168 34.97 -3.79 -27.69
CA ASP A 168 35.70 -4.45 -26.60
C ASP A 168 34.78 -5.30 -25.74
N LEU A 169 33.54 -4.85 -25.52
CA LEU A 169 32.57 -5.45 -24.63
C LEU A 169 31.23 -5.56 -25.32
N MET A 170 30.38 -6.44 -24.80
CA MET A 170 28.98 -6.58 -25.22
C MET A 170 28.10 -6.69 -24.01
N ASP A 171 26.91 -6.07 -24.07
CA ASP A 171 25.90 -6.21 -23.03
C ASP A 171 25.45 -7.66 -22.86
N VAL A 172 25.20 -8.07 -21.63
CA VAL A 172 24.75 -9.44 -21.31
C VAL A 172 23.28 -9.65 -21.75
N SER A 173 22.42 -8.67 -21.49
CA SER A 173 20.99 -8.74 -21.81
C SER A 173 20.42 -7.34 -22.03
N PRO A 174 19.42 -7.17 -22.91
CA PRO A 174 18.75 -5.88 -23.10
C PRO A 174 18.05 -5.35 -21.84
N LYS A 175 17.56 -6.24 -20.98
CA LYS A 175 16.84 -5.91 -19.74
C LYS A 175 17.77 -5.50 -18.58
N MET A 176 19.09 -5.51 -18.78
CA MET A 176 20.03 -5.10 -17.73
C MET A 176 19.92 -3.62 -17.32
N VAL A 177 19.31 -2.80 -18.15
CA VAL A 177 19.15 -1.35 -17.92
C VAL A 177 18.16 -1.06 -16.78
N PHE A 178 17.15 -1.91 -16.61
CA PHE A 178 16.01 -1.67 -15.73
C PHE A 178 16.13 -2.42 -14.40
N SER A 179 15.43 -1.89 -13.38
CA SER A 179 15.23 -2.58 -12.10
C SER A 179 14.29 -3.78 -12.25
N VAL A 180 14.19 -4.59 -11.19
CA VAL A 180 13.31 -5.77 -11.19
C VAL A 180 11.84 -5.38 -11.42
N ALA A 181 11.33 -4.37 -10.70
CA ALA A 181 9.94 -3.94 -10.83
C ALA A 181 9.62 -3.42 -12.24
N THR A 182 10.50 -2.62 -12.81
CA THR A 182 10.34 -2.10 -14.18
C THR A 182 10.43 -3.21 -15.23
N SER A 183 11.28 -4.21 -15.01
CA SER A 183 11.42 -5.36 -15.91
C SER A 183 10.21 -6.30 -15.92
N MET A 184 9.27 -6.16 -14.97
CA MET A 184 8.02 -6.93 -14.94
C MET A 184 6.91 -6.33 -15.81
N ILE A 185 7.11 -5.15 -16.38
CA ILE A 185 6.12 -4.52 -17.25
C ILE A 185 6.28 -5.08 -18.68
N PRO A 186 5.29 -5.80 -19.21
CA PRO A 186 5.35 -6.25 -20.61
C PRO A 186 5.19 -5.08 -21.55
N PHE A 187 5.82 -5.13 -22.73
CA PHE A 187 5.80 -4.04 -23.72
C PHE A 187 6.22 -2.67 -23.16
N LEU A 188 7.15 -2.68 -22.20
CA LEU A 188 7.68 -1.45 -21.60
C LEU A 188 8.26 -0.48 -22.63
N GLN A 189 8.89 -1.01 -23.68
CA GLN A 189 9.48 -0.25 -24.78
C GLN A 189 8.45 0.59 -25.58
N ASN A 190 7.19 0.24 -25.50
CA ASN A 190 6.08 0.92 -26.18
C ASN A 190 5.36 1.94 -25.29
N ASP A 191 5.74 2.03 -24.03
CA ASP A 191 5.16 2.96 -23.06
C ASP A 191 6.04 4.21 -22.89
N ASP A 192 5.41 5.35 -22.64
CA ASP A 192 6.11 6.56 -22.25
C ASP A 192 6.79 6.39 -20.88
N ALA A 193 7.98 7.00 -20.70
CA ALA A 193 8.77 6.87 -19.48
C ALA A 193 8.01 7.32 -18.22
N ASN A 194 7.21 8.39 -18.31
CA ASN A 194 6.42 8.88 -17.19
C ASN A 194 5.39 7.85 -16.72
N ARG A 195 4.74 7.16 -17.68
CA ARG A 195 3.76 6.12 -17.35
C ARG A 195 4.41 4.83 -16.88
N ALA A 196 5.56 4.47 -17.41
CA ALA A 196 6.36 3.36 -16.92
C ALA A 196 6.80 3.57 -15.47
N LEU A 197 7.20 4.79 -15.08
CA LEU A 197 7.51 5.19 -13.72
C LEU A 197 6.31 4.97 -12.79
N MET A 198 5.13 5.47 -13.18
CA MET A 198 3.90 5.28 -12.41
C MET A 198 3.55 3.79 -12.27
N GLY A 199 3.63 3.01 -13.35
CA GLY A 199 3.37 1.58 -13.36
C GLY A 199 4.31 0.80 -12.45
N SER A 200 5.60 1.09 -12.50
CA SER A 200 6.62 0.50 -11.64
C SER A 200 6.34 0.79 -10.14
N ASN A 201 6.02 2.04 -9.81
CA ASN A 201 5.69 2.44 -8.43
C ASN A 201 4.40 1.79 -7.93
N MET A 202 3.35 1.70 -8.78
CA MET A 202 2.08 1.11 -8.38
C MET A 202 2.16 -0.41 -8.20
N GLN A 203 3.00 -1.14 -8.92
CA GLN A 203 3.22 -2.56 -8.67
C GLN A 203 3.68 -2.84 -7.23
N ARG A 204 4.46 -1.94 -6.63
CA ARG A 204 4.91 -2.06 -5.24
C ARG A 204 3.79 -1.86 -4.21
N GLN A 205 2.70 -1.22 -4.59
CA GLN A 205 1.54 -0.91 -3.73
C GLN A 205 0.41 -1.93 -3.87
N ALA A 206 0.57 -2.98 -4.66
CA ALA A 206 -0.45 -3.99 -4.87
C ALA A 206 -0.72 -4.79 -3.58
N VAL A 207 -1.99 -4.99 -3.26
CA VAL A 207 -2.42 -5.75 -2.07
C VAL A 207 -2.44 -7.25 -2.39
N PRO A 208 -1.95 -8.13 -1.50
CA PRO A 208 -2.12 -9.58 -1.63
C PRO A 208 -3.60 -9.95 -1.62
N LEU A 209 -4.03 -10.68 -2.65
CA LEU A 209 -5.41 -11.13 -2.79
C LEU A 209 -5.61 -12.52 -2.17
N LEU A 210 -6.85 -12.86 -1.84
CA LEU A 210 -7.22 -14.15 -1.25
C LEU A 210 -6.83 -15.32 -2.15
N THR A 211 -7.12 -15.18 -3.44
CA THR A 211 -6.69 -16.12 -4.48
C THR A 211 -5.82 -15.37 -5.48
N THR A 212 -4.72 -15.97 -5.90
CA THR A 212 -3.75 -15.35 -6.79
C THR A 212 -3.80 -15.96 -8.18
N GLU A 213 -3.52 -15.14 -9.21
CA GLU A 213 -3.38 -15.60 -10.59
C GLU A 213 -2.11 -15.01 -11.19
N ALA A 214 -1.29 -15.86 -11.79
CA ALA A 214 -0.14 -15.39 -12.57
C ALA A 214 -0.61 -14.56 -13.78
N PRO A 215 0.15 -13.53 -14.20
CA PRO A 215 -0.21 -12.75 -15.37
C PRO A 215 -0.23 -13.65 -16.62
N VAL A 216 -1.21 -13.42 -17.50
CA VAL A 216 -1.30 -14.13 -18.80
C VAL A 216 -0.12 -13.73 -19.68
N ILE A 217 0.20 -12.44 -19.69
CA ILE A 217 1.36 -11.88 -20.38
C ILE A 217 2.39 -11.47 -19.33
N GLY A 218 3.49 -12.19 -19.27
CA GLY A 218 4.62 -11.93 -18.39
C GLY A 218 5.87 -11.51 -19.14
N THR A 219 6.96 -11.29 -18.41
CA THR A 219 8.27 -10.94 -18.95
C THR A 219 9.35 -12.00 -18.71
N GLY A 220 9.00 -13.07 -17.98
CA GLY A 220 9.90 -14.16 -17.63
C GLY A 220 10.76 -13.93 -16.39
N ILE A 221 10.70 -12.75 -15.77
CA ILE A 221 11.45 -12.44 -14.53
C ILE A 221 10.66 -12.78 -13.27
N GLU A 222 9.38 -13.03 -13.38
CA GLU A 222 8.44 -13.21 -12.26
C GLU A 222 8.84 -14.37 -11.34
N ASN A 223 9.26 -15.50 -11.92
CA ASN A 223 9.68 -16.67 -11.13
C ASN A 223 10.94 -16.38 -10.33
N LYS A 224 11.95 -15.81 -10.97
CA LYS A 224 13.22 -15.47 -10.28
C LYS A 224 12.99 -14.43 -9.19
N ALA A 225 12.16 -13.42 -9.44
CA ALA A 225 11.84 -12.40 -8.45
C ALA A 225 11.07 -12.98 -7.24
N ALA A 226 10.17 -13.93 -7.45
CA ALA A 226 9.45 -14.61 -6.37
C ALA A 226 10.40 -15.43 -5.48
N ILE A 227 11.35 -16.15 -6.08
CA ILE A 227 12.34 -16.93 -5.35
C ILE A 227 13.29 -16.01 -4.57
N ASP A 228 13.84 -14.98 -5.23
CA ASP A 228 14.82 -14.06 -4.65
C ASP A 228 14.23 -13.17 -3.55
N SER A 229 12.92 -12.90 -3.58
CA SER A 229 12.23 -12.16 -2.51
C SER A 229 12.18 -12.92 -1.18
N GLY A 230 12.33 -14.25 -1.21
CA GLY A 230 12.33 -15.11 -0.03
C GLY A 230 10.94 -15.38 0.56
N VAL A 231 9.84 -14.99 -0.11
CA VAL A 231 8.48 -15.26 0.36
C VAL A 231 8.01 -16.68 0.04
N CYS A 232 8.57 -17.29 -1.01
CA CYS A 232 8.32 -18.67 -1.36
C CYS A 232 9.27 -19.59 -0.59
N VAL A 233 8.77 -20.76 -0.18
CA VAL A 233 9.60 -21.80 0.42
C VAL A 233 10.18 -22.65 -0.69
N VAL A 234 11.51 -22.78 -0.71
CA VAL A 234 12.27 -23.48 -1.74
C VAL A 234 12.91 -24.74 -1.16
N ALA A 235 12.94 -25.83 -1.92
CA ALA A 235 13.60 -27.06 -1.52
C ALA A 235 15.13 -26.85 -1.45
N GLU A 236 15.73 -27.21 -0.33
CA GLU A 236 17.19 -27.08 -0.11
C GLU A 236 17.98 -28.28 -0.65
N ALA A 237 17.34 -29.44 -0.83
CA ALA A 237 17.91 -30.66 -1.36
C ALA A 237 16.88 -31.45 -2.17
N ASP A 238 17.40 -32.38 -2.99
CA ASP A 238 16.58 -33.32 -3.76
C ASP A 238 15.91 -34.33 -2.83
N GLY A 239 14.64 -34.65 -3.08
CA GLY A 239 13.94 -35.57 -2.21
C GLY A 239 12.50 -35.88 -2.64
N GLU A 240 11.80 -36.60 -1.80
CA GLU A 240 10.40 -36.98 -1.95
C GLU A 240 9.57 -36.39 -0.81
N VAL A 241 8.40 -35.83 -1.13
CA VAL A 241 7.45 -35.26 -0.15
C VAL A 241 6.74 -36.39 0.60
N ILE A 242 7.01 -36.54 1.90
CA ILE A 242 6.34 -37.52 2.77
C ILE A 242 4.94 -37.04 3.17
N SER A 243 4.85 -35.75 3.56
CA SER A 243 3.64 -35.11 4.08
C SER A 243 3.60 -33.65 3.69
N ALA A 244 2.45 -33.20 3.23
CA ALA A 244 2.18 -31.78 2.97
C ALA A 244 0.93 -31.38 3.79
N GLU A 245 1.17 -30.67 4.88
CA GLU A 245 0.14 -30.12 5.76
C GLU A 245 0.04 -28.62 5.55
N SER A 246 -1.04 -28.00 6.03
CA SER A 246 -1.23 -26.56 5.86
C SER A 246 -0.15 -25.71 6.53
N ASN A 247 0.46 -26.19 7.62
CA ASN A 247 1.43 -25.49 8.45
C ASN A 247 2.87 -26.00 8.31
N LYS A 248 3.06 -27.18 7.71
CA LYS A 248 4.40 -27.75 7.49
C LYS A 248 4.43 -28.70 6.30
N ILE A 249 5.60 -28.78 5.66
CA ILE A 249 5.92 -29.75 4.62
C ILE A 249 7.09 -30.59 5.10
N THR A 250 6.98 -31.91 4.99
CA THR A 250 8.06 -32.83 5.37
C THR A 250 8.60 -33.50 4.11
N VAL A 251 9.88 -33.31 3.84
CA VAL A 251 10.57 -33.89 2.68
C VAL A 251 11.63 -34.85 3.19
N LYS A 252 11.68 -36.02 2.58
CA LYS A 252 12.77 -36.98 2.78
C LYS A 252 13.80 -36.75 1.68
N GLU A 253 14.97 -36.30 2.07
CA GLU A 253 16.10 -36.11 1.17
C GLU A 253 16.65 -37.46 0.66
N ASP A 254 17.28 -37.44 -0.50
CA ASP A 254 17.90 -38.64 -1.08
C ASP A 254 19.03 -39.19 -0.18
N ASP A 255 19.64 -38.35 0.67
CA ASP A 255 20.59 -38.73 1.72
C ASP A 255 19.96 -39.46 2.91
N GLY A 256 18.64 -39.63 2.91
CA GLY A 256 17.88 -40.29 3.98
C GLY A 256 17.53 -39.39 5.16
N LYS A 257 17.90 -38.11 5.16
CA LYS A 257 17.48 -37.13 6.17
C LYS A 257 16.03 -36.74 5.94
N VAL A 258 15.33 -36.46 7.02
CA VAL A 258 13.98 -35.89 6.97
C VAL A 258 14.06 -34.45 7.39
N ARG A 259 13.64 -33.55 6.49
CA ARG A 259 13.61 -32.11 6.74
C ARG A 259 12.17 -31.61 6.82
N GLU A 260 11.91 -30.78 7.82
CA GLU A 260 10.61 -30.13 8.01
C GLU A 260 10.70 -28.63 7.65
N TYR A 261 9.84 -28.19 6.74
CA TYR A 261 9.65 -26.79 6.37
C TYR A 261 8.39 -26.27 7.06
N LYS A 262 8.55 -25.32 7.98
CA LYS A 262 7.43 -24.67 8.67
C LYS A 262 6.90 -23.52 7.81
N LEU A 263 5.59 -23.45 7.64
CA LEU A 263 4.91 -22.41 6.86
C LEU A 263 4.33 -21.34 7.79
N THR A 264 4.49 -20.08 7.40
CA THR A 264 3.85 -18.95 8.09
C THR A 264 2.40 -18.87 7.67
N LYS A 265 1.49 -18.83 8.66
CA LYS A 265 0.04 -18.79 8.43
C LYS A 265 -0.56 -17.52 8.96
N PHE A 266 -1.27 -16.78 8.11
CA PHE A 266 -2.09 -15.60 8.47
C PHE A 266 -1.39 -14.60 9.41
N ALA A 267 -0.12 -14.32 9.16
CA ALA A 267 0.62 -13.31 9.91
C ALA A 267 0.33 -11.91 9.38
N ARG A 268 0.41 -10.92 10.28
CA ARG A 268 0.30 -9.51 9.91
C ARG A 268 1.61 -9.03 9.28
N SER A 269 1.53 -8.35 8.13
CA SER A 269 2.64 -7.59 7.57
C SER A 269 2.76 -6.20 8.19
N ASN A 270 3.83 -5.47 7.91
CA ASN A 270 4.03 -4.09 8.39
C ASN A 270 2.91 -3.13 7.96
N GLN A 271 2.29 -3.34 6.79
CA GLN A 271 1.16 -2.57 6.27
C GLN A 271 -0.20 -3.23 6.54
N SER A 272 -0.28 -4.07 7.55
CA SER A 272 -1.52 -4.78 7.94
C SER A 272 -2.09 -5.73 6.89
N ASN A 273 -1.30 -6.15 5.91
CA ASN A 273 -1.70 -7.16 4.94
C ASN A 273 -1.54 -8.57 5.51
N CYS A 274 -2.24 -9.53 4.92
CA CYS A 274 -2.13 -10.93 5.31
C CYS A 274 -0.91 -11.59 4.67
N TYR A 275 0.01 -12.08 5.48
CA TYR A 275 1.14 -12.91 5.06
C TYR A 275 0.79 -14.37 5.31
N ASN A 276 0.55 -15.13 4.24
CA ASN A 276 0.13 -16.51 4.31
C ASN A 276 0.87 -17.37 3.28
N GLN A 277 1.49 -18.45 3.72
CA GLN A 277 2.16 -19.41 2.84
C GLN A 277 1.28 -20.64 2.63
N ARG A 278 1.21 -21.13 1.40
CA ARG A 278 0.42 -22.31 1.00
C ARG A 278 1.30 -23.34 0.32
N PRO A 279 1.22 -24.63 0.70
CA PRO A 279 1.91 -25.69 -0.02
C PRO A 279 1.34 -25.85 -1.44
N ILE A 280 2.21 -26.07 -2.42
CA ILE A 280 1.84 -26.37 -3.80
C ILE A 280 2.18 -27.81 -4.22
N VAL A 281 2.90 -28.54 -3.36
CA VAL A 281 3.30 -29.93 -3.57
C VAL A 281 2.37 -30.89 -2.82
N PHE A 282 2.24 -32.08 -3.33
CA PHE A 282 1.45 -33.17 -2.74
C PHE A 282 2.35 -34.29 -2.22
N LYS A 283 1.77 -35.12 -1.37
CA LYS A 283 2.45 -36.32 -0.88
C LYS A 283 2.85 -37.22 -2.02
N GLY A 284 4.11 -37.62 -2.09
CA GLY A 284 4.68 -38.50 -3.12
C GLY A 284 5.32 -37.72 -4.30
N ASP A 285 5.22 -36.40 -4.32
CA ASP A 285 5.88 -35.63 -5.37
C ASP A 285 7.41 -35.64 -5.15
N ARG A 286 8.14 -35.72 -6.23
CA ARG A 286 9.59 -35.56 -6.22
C ARG A 286 9.94 -34.10 -6.41
N VAL A 287 10.78 -33.56 -5.55
CA VAL A 287 11.29 -32.19 -5.59
C VAL A 287 12.80 -32.18 -5.81
N VAL A 288 13.26 -31.22 -6.59
CA VAL A 288 14.69 -30.98 -6.85
C VAL A 288 15.12 -29.75 -6.08
N LYS A 289 16.41 -29.67 -5.74
CA LYS A 289 16.98 -28.49 -5.09
C LYS A 289 16.71 -27.22 -5.93
N GLY A 290 16.08 -26.23 -5.31
CA GLY A 290 15.71 -24.99 -5.97
C GLY A 290 14.23 -24.93 -6.41
N ASP A 291 13.50 -26.03 -6.36
CA ASP A 291 12.06 -26.02 -6.65
C ASP A 291 11.25 -25.31 -5.55
N VAL A 292 10.24 -24.56 -5.95
CA VAL A 292 9.30 -23.94 -5.01
C VAL A 292 8.33 -24.99 -4.50
N ILE A 293 8.28 -25.17 -3.18
CA ILE A 293 7.39 -26.14 -2.53
C ILE A 293 6.19 -25.49 -1.85
N ALA A 294 6.26 -24.20 -1.54
CA ALA A 294 5.13 -23.43 -1.03
C ALA A 294 5.13 -22.01 -1.57
N ASP A 295 3.96 -21.51 -1.94
CA ASP A 295 3.72 -20.14 -2.37
C ASP A 295 3.57 -19.21 -1.16
N GLY A 296 4.09 -17.98 -1.31
CA GLY A 296 3.87 -16.88 -0.36
C GLY A 296 2.69 -15.98 -0.74
N PRO A 297 2.58 -14.80 -0.10
CA PRO A 297 1.60 -13.78 -0.49
C PRO A 297 1.89 -13.26 -1.91
N SER A 298 0.85 -12.96 -2.67
CA SER A 298 0.96 -12.47 -4.06
C SER A 298 1.86 -13.34 -4.96
N THR A 299 1.85 -14.63 -4.77
CA THR A 299 2.55 -15.59 -5.64
C THR A 299 1.63 -16.72 -6.06
N SER A 300 1.89 -17.28 -7.24
CA SER A 300 1.14 -18.41 -7.80
C SER A 300 2.11 -19.33 -8.52
N ASN A 301 2.21 -20.59 -8.07
CA ASN A 301 3.12 -21.60 -8.60
C ASN A 301 4.59 -21.12 -8.73
N GLY A 302 5.06 -20.35 -7.75
CA GLY A 302 6.41 -19.80 -7.74
C GLY A 302 6.62 -18.58 -8.63
N GLU A 303 5.57 -18.01 -9.19
CA GLU A 303 5.62 -16.75 -9.96
C GLU A 303 4.93 -15.62 -9.20
N ILE A 304 5.40 -14.39 -9.35
CA ILE A 304 4.75 -13.22 -8.76
C ILE A 304 3.40 -12.98 -9.46
N ALA A 305 2.35 -12.90 -8.64
CA ALA A 305 0.98 -12.69 -9.05
C ALA A 305 0.37 -11.53 -8.24
N LEU A 306 0.59 -10.29 -8.68
CA LEU A 306 0.20 -9.09 -7.93
C LEU A 306 -1.29 -8.75 -8.04
N GLY A 307 -2.00 -9.35 -9.00
CA GLY A 307 -3.40 -9.04 -9.29
C GLY A 307 -4.14 -10.21 -9.90
N LYS A 308 -5.17 -9.88 -10.67
CA LYS A 308 -6.03 -10.79 -11.40
C LYS A 308 -6.05 -10.46 -12.89
N ASN A 309 -6.57 -11.39 -13.68
CA ASN A 309 -6.71 -11.24 -15.13
C ASN A 309 -8.20 -11.17 -15.54
N PRO A 310 -8.92 -10.07 -15.25
CA PRO A 310 -10.31 -9.89 -15.68
C PRO A 310 -10.40 -9.65 -17.18
N LEU A 311 -11.57 -9.97 -17.74
CA LEU A 311 -11.91 -9.61 -19.12
C LEU A 311 -12.29 -8.13 -19.18
N ILE A 312 -11.48 -7.34 -19.88
CA ILE A 312 -11.62 -5.89 -19.98
C ILE A 312 -12.09 -5.49 -21.38
N GLY A 313 -12.98 -4.52 -21.46
CA GLY A 313 -13.37 -3.86 -22.70
C GLY A 313 -13.09 -2.36 -22.65
N PHE A 314 -12.54 -1.81 -23.71
CA PHE A 314 -12.33 -0.37 -23.87
C PHE A 314 -13.51 0.27 -24.60
N MET A 315 -14.44 0.80 -23.85
CA MET A 315 -15.57 1.56 -24.39
C MET A 315 -16.06 2.57 -23.36
N THR A 316 -16.66 3.65 -23.83
CA THR A 316 -17.41 4.56 -22.95
C THR A 316 -18.73 3.92 -22.57
N TRP A 317 -19.12 4.03 -21.29
CA TRP A 317 -20.38 3.49 -20.83
C TRP A 317 -21.11 4.48 -19.92
N GLU A 318 -22.14 5.13 -20.42
CA GLU A 318 -23.08 6.01 -19.68
C GLU A 318 -22.40 7.10 -18.82
N GLY A 319 -21.15 7.44 -19.10
CA GLY A 319 -20.35 8.38 -18.32
C GLY A 319 -19.81 7.84 -16.99
N TYR A 320 -20.12 6.58 -16.61
CA TYR A 320 -19.63 5.99 -15.36
C TYR A 320 -18.15 5.63 -15.37
N ASN A 321 -17.49 5.68 -16.52
CA ASN A 321 -16.05 5.51 -16.64
C ASN A 321 -15.32 6.77 -17.16
N TYR A 322 -15.94 7.94 -16.97
CA TYR A 322 -15.34 9.23 -17.28
C TYR A 322 -14.13 9.51 -16.39
N GLU A 323 -13.07 10.12 -16.94
CA GLU A 323 -11.84 10.50 -16.21
C GLU A 323 -11.22 9.37 -15.37
N ASP A 324 -10.87 8.25 -16.03
CA ASP A 324 -10.24 7.09 -15.40
C ASP A 324 -11.09 6.34 -14.36
N ALA A 325 -12.36 6.63 -14.26
CA ALA A 325 -13.25 5.83 -13.44
C ALA A 325 -13.36 4.41 -14.01
N VAL A 326 -13.43 3.43 -13.13
CA VAL A 326 -13.47 2.01 -13.47
C VAL A 326 -14.87 1.47 -13.20
N LEU A 327 -15.48 0.86 -14.19
CA LEU A 327 -16.77 0.19 -14.07
C LEU A 327 -16.53 -1.31 -13.86
N LEU A 328 -17.05 -1.86 -12.77
CA LEU A 328 -16.89 -3.26 -12.41
C LEU A 328 -18.18 -4.07 -12.57
N SER A 329 -18.03 -5.34 -12.90
CA SER A 329 -19.11 -6.33 -12.80
C SER A 329 -19.27 -6.84 -11.35
N GLU A 330 -20.50 -7.06 -10.92
CA GLU A 330 -20.80 -7.68 -9.63
C GLU A 330 -20.16 -9.06 -9.46
N ARG A 331 -19.89 -9.78 -10.55
CA ARG A 331 -19.16 -11.06 -10.51
C ARG A 331 -17.85 -10.96 -9.74
N LEU A 332 -17.09 -9.87 -9.92
CA LEU A 332 -15.82 -9.66 -9.24
C LEU A 332 -15.96 -9.55 -7.71
N VAL A 333 -17.07 -9.00 -7.26
CA VAL A 333 -17.38 -8.87 -5.82
C VAL A 333 -17.95 -10.17 -5.28
N ARG A 334 -18.89 -10.79 -5.99
CA ARG A 334 -19.58 -12.02 -5.57
C ARG A 334 -18.63 -13.21 -5.46
N ASP A 335 -17.76 -13.40 -6.45
CA ASP A 335 -16.85 -14.55 -6.55
C ASP A 335 -15.51 -14.30 -5.82
N ASP A 336 -15.41 -13.27 -4.97
CA ASP A 336 -14.21 -12.93 -4.18
C ASP A 336 -12.93 -12.76 -5.04
N VAL A 337 -13.06 -12.22 -6.26
CA VAL A 337 -11.93 -12.11 -7.19
C VAL A 337 -10.87 -11.13 -6.66
N TYR A 338 -11.30 -9.97 -6.17
CA TYR A 338 -10.42 -8.93 -5.61
C TYR A 338 -10.55 -8.78 -4.09
N THR A 339 -10.88 -9.84 -3.40
CA THR A 339 -11.01 -9.83 -1.95
C THR A 339 -9.63 -9.96 -1.30
N SER A 340 -9.38 -9.13 -0.30
CA SER A 340 -8.14 -9.12 0.48
C SER A 340 -8.42 -9.28 1.96
N ILE A 341 -7.45 -9.80 2.71
CA ILE A 341 -7.51 -9.93 4.15
C ILE A 341 -6.55 -8.91 4.75
N HIS A 342 -7.04 -8.12 5.72
CA HIS A 342 -6.26 -7.15 6.45
C HIS A 342 -6.29 -7.51 7.93
N ILE A 343 -5.13 -7.48 8.59
CA ILE A 343 -4.97 -7.84 9.99
C ILE A 343 -4.44 -6.63 10.73
N GLU A 344 -5.29 -6.04 11.60
CA GLU A 344 -4.91 -4.92 12.46
C GLU A 344 -4.44 -5.42 13.82
N GLU A 345 -3.49 -4.70 14.41
CA GLU A 345 -2.97 -4.95 15.76
C GLU A 345 -3.45 -3.87 16.70
N TYR A 346 -3.96 -4.29 17.86
CA TYR A 346 -4.36 -3.40 18.95
C TYR A 346 -3.61 -3.82 20.20
N GLU A 347 -2.88 -2.89 20.80
CA GLU A 347 -2.10 -3.13 22.00
C GLU A 347 -2.61 -2.30 23.16
N THR A 348 -2.59 -2.87 24.35
CA THR A 348 -2.83 -2.15 25.60
C THR A 348 -1.88 -2.67 26.67
N GLU A 349 -1.46 -1.76 27.53
CA GLU A 349 -0.54 -2.04 28.61
C GLU A 349 -1.18 -1.69 29.96
N ALA A 350 -0.93 -2.50 30.97
CA ALA A 350 -1.26 -2.20 32.35
C ALA A 350 0.01 -1.65 33.02
N ARG A 351 0.01 -0.36 33.35
CA ARG A 351 1.14 0.36 33.93
C ARG A 351 0.95 0.61 35.44
N ASP A 352 2.03 0.79 36.13
CA ASP A 352 1.99 1.26 37.54
C ASP A 352 1.81 2.78 37.54
N THR A 353 0.70 3.25 38.15
CA THR A 353 0.45 4.69 38.33
C THR A 353 0.76 5.12 39.75
N LYS A 354 0.92 6.44 39.97
CA LYS A 354 1.15 7.02 41.32
C LYS A 354 0.01 6.70 42.32
N LEU A 355 -1.18 6.36 41.85
CA LEU A 355 -2.38 6.04 42.65
C LEU A 355 -2.59 4.54 42.84
N GLY A 356 -1.79 3.70 42.21
CA GLY A 356 -1.86 2.25 42.26
C GLY A 356 -1.70 1.63 40.84
N PRO A 357 -1.49 0.32 40.74
CA PRO A 357 -1.34 -0.35 39.44
C PRO A 357 -2.67 -0.39 38.69
N GLU A 358 -2.60 -0.25 37.38
CA GLU A 358 -3.73 -0.56 36.49
C GLU A 358 -3.98 -2.07 36.47
N GLU A 359 -5.22 -2.46 36.34
CA GLU A 359 -5.61 -3.87 36.37
C GLU A 359 -6.45 -4.22 35.13
N ILE A 360 -6.06 -5.32 34.48
CA ILE A 360 -6.84 -5.90 33.38
C ILE A 360 -7.83 -6.88 33.99
N THR A 361 -9.13 -6.56 33.90
CA THR A 361 -10.21 -7.34 34.54
C THR A 361 -11.48 -7.29 33.71
N ARG A 362 -12.31 -8.32 33.87
CA ARG A 362 -13.67 -8.35 33.30
C ARG A 362 -14.66 -7.46 34.05
N ASP A 363 -14.36 -7.09 35.28
CA ASP A 363 -15.24 -6.29 36.16
C ASP A 363 -15.08 -4.80 35.87
N ILE A 364 -15.72 -4.33 34.77
CA ILE A 364 -15.68 -2.96 34.29
C ILE A 364 -16.85 -2.19 34.85
N PRO A 365 -16.65 -1.01 35.50
CA PRO A 365 -17.75 -0.18 35.98
C PRO A 365 -18.57 0.38 34.79
N SER A 366 -19.90 0.45 34.97
CA SER A 366 -20.85 1.10 34.05
C SER A 366 -20.99 0.47 32.67
N VAL A 367 -20.58 -0.80 32.48
CA VAL A 367 -20.73 -1.52 31.20
C VAL A 367 -21.80 -2.60 31.32
N ALA A 368 -22.68 -2.70 30.34
CA ALA A 368 -23.73 -3.73 30.32
C ALA A 368 -23.15 -5.13 30.11
N ASN A 369 -23.77 -6.15 30.66
CA ASN A 369 -23.30 -7.56 30.54
C ASN A 369 -23.21 -8.03 29.09
N ASP A 370 -24.00 -7.48 28.18
CA ASP A 370 -23.96 -7.82 26.76
C ASP A 370 -22.67 -7.36 26.08
N ALA A 371 -22.08 -6.23 26.51
CA ALA A 371 -20.82 -5.71 25.94
C ALA A 371 -19.59 -6.51 26.39
N ILE A 372 -19.68 -7.25 27.51
CA ILE A 372 -18.58 -8.05 28.07
C ILE A 372 -18.75 -9.56 27.82
N LYS A 373 -19.76 -9.97 27.05
CA LYS A 373 -20.07 -11.40 26.82
C LYS A 373 -18.92 -12.18 26.20
N ASP A 374 -18.14 -11.54 25.30
CA ASP A 374 -17.04 -12.16 24.57
C ASP A 374 -15.68 -12.05 25.31
N LEU A 375 -15.65 -11.42 26.49
CA LEU A 375 -14.47 -11.37 27.34
C LEU A 375 -14.34 -12.66 28.15
N ASP A 376 -13.10 -13.14 28.30
CA ASP A 376 -12.76 -14.25 29.19
C ASP A 376 -12.73 -13.81 30.68
N GLU A 377 -12.34 -14.73 31.58
CA GLU A 377 -12.25 -14.44 33.00
C GLU A 377 -11.20 -13.38 33.36
N ASP A 378 -10.15 -13.28 32.51
CA ASP A 378 -9.08 -12.29 32.66
C ASP A 378 -9.44 -10.91 32.04
N GLY A 379 -10.62 -10.76 31.43
CA GLY A 379 -11.04 -9.52 30.82
C GLY A 379 -10.51 -9.30 29.40
N ILE A 380 -9.95 -10.33 28.75
CA ILE A 380 -9.43 -10.30 27.39
C ILE A 380 -10.44 -10.97 26.45
N ILE A 381 -10.61 -10.43 25.25
CA ILE A 381 -11.54 -10.98 24.27
C ILE A 381 -11.10 -12.37 23.77
N ARG A 382 -12.05 -13.28 23.58
CA ARG A 382 -11.78 -14.62 23.07
C ARG A 382 -11.41 -14.62 21.58
N ILE A 383 -10.57 -15.56 21.19
CA ILE A 383 -10.26 -15.80 19.77
C ILE A 383 -11.53 -16.28 19.05
N GLY A 384 -11.76 -15.76 17.84
CA GLY A 384 -12.93 -16.06 17.02
C GLY A 384 -14.15 -15.18 17.29
N ALA A 385 -14.09 -14.23 18.25
CA ALA A 385 -15.16 -13.26 18.46
C ALA A 385 -15.29 -12.29 17.29
N GLU A 386 -16.51 -12.02 16.86
CA GLU A 386 -16.81 -10.96 15.91
C GLU A 386 -16.95 -9.64 16.67
N VAL A 387 -16.20 -8.63 16.27
CA VAL A 387 -16.16 -7.31 16.90
C VAL A 387 -16.55 -6.21 15.95
N ARG A 388 -17.17 -5.17 16.50
CA ARG A 388 -17.59 -3.95 15.80
C ARG A 388 -17.08 -2.73 16.56
N ALA A 389 -17.16 -1.56 15.93
CA ALA A 389 -16.77 -0.30 16.55
C ALA A 389 -17.47 -0.09 17.91
N GLY A 390 -16.68 0.21 18.95
CA GLY A 390 -17.16 0.40 20.32
C GLY A 390 -17.17 -0.85 21.20
N ASP A 391 -16.96 -2.04 20.66
CA ASP A 391 -16.85 -3.28 21.46
C ASP A 391 -15.56 -3.28 22.30
N VAL A 392 -15.64 -3.82 23.51
CA VAL A 392 -14.49 -3.92 24.42
C VAL A 392 -13.59 -5.08 24.00
N LEU A 393 -12.31 -4.80 23.75
CA LEU A 393 -11.29 -5.81 23.44
C LEU A 393 -10.57 -6.29 24.69
N VAL A 394 -10.16 -5.36 25.54
CA VAL A 394 -9.51 -5.63 26.83
C VAL A 394 -10.13 -4.76 27.90
N GLY A 395 -10.69 -5.38 28.93
CA GLY A 395 -11.21 -4.66 30.07
C GLY A 395 -10.07 -4.19 30.98
N LYS A 396 -9.84 -2.89 31.06
CA LYS A 396 -8.82 -2.28 31.92
C LYS A 396 -9.43 -1.22 32.81
N VAL A 397 -9.03 -1.18 34.06
CA VAL A 397 -9.47 -0.20 35.07
C VAL A 397 -8.26 0.48 35.68
N THR A 398 -8.36 1.80 35.82
CA THR A 398 -7.30 2.65 36.42
C THR A 398 -7.81 3.23 37.75
N PRO A 399 -7.00 3.23 38.83
CA PRO A 399 -7.38 3.84 40.13
C PRO A 399 -7.65 5.35 39.97
N LYS A 400 -8.73 5.84 40.62
CA LYS A 400 -9.05 7.29 40.69
C LYS A 400 -8.42 7.94 41.92
N GLY A 401 -7.97 9.20 41.75
CA GLY A 401 -7.59 10.05 42.91
C GLY A 401 -8.80 10.63 43.65
N GLU A 402 -8.63 10.95 44.92
CA GLU A 402 -9.70 11.50 45.74
C GLU A 402 -10.23 12.86 45.28
N THR A 403 -9.43 13.61 44.51
CA THR A 403 -9.77 14.94 43.96
C THR A 403 -10.70 14.89 42.76
N GLU A 404 -10.86 13.75 42.12
CA GLU A 404 -11.67 13.56 40.92
C GLU A 404 -13.12 13.15 41.13
N LEU A 405 -13.57 13.06 42.39
CA LEU A 405 -14.94 12.72 42.73
C LEU A 405 -15.85 13.94 42.46
N THR A 406 -16.87 13.77 41.62
CA THR A 406 -17.92 14.79 41.46
C THR A 406 -18.60 15.06 42.79
N ALA A 407 -19.18 16.26 42.99
CA ALA A 407 -19.90 16.63 44.23
C ALA A 407 -21.03 15.65 44.51
N GLU A 408 -21.69 15.11 43.52
CA GLU A 408 -22.76 14.11 43.59
C GLU A 408 -22.23 12.73 44.04
N GLU A 409 -21.10 12.28 43.53
CA GLU A 409 -20.45 11.01 44.00
C GLU A 409 -19.97 11.11 45.41
N ARG A 410 -19.46 12.28 45.86
CA ARG A 410 -19.12 12.52 47.26
C ARG A 410 -20.36 12.46 48.16
N LEU A 411 -21.52 13.01 47.70
CA LEU A 411 -22.77 12.98 48.41
C LEU A 411 -23.36 11.56 48.50
N LEU A 412 -23.33 10.81 47.43
CA LEU A 412 -23.76 9.40 47.36
C LEU A 412 -22.87 8.51 48.28
N ARG A 413 -21.58 8.74 48.30
CA ARG A 413 -20.64 8.06 49.19
C ARG A 413 -20.93 8.34 50.68
N ALA A 414 -21.35 9.60 50.99
CA ALA A 414 -21.70 10.00 52.37
C ALA A 414 -23.06 9.44 52.79
N ILE A 415 -24.03 9.29 51.89
CA ILE A 415 -25.39 8.89 52.22
C ILE A 415 -25.57 7.35 52.25
N PHE A 416 -25.00 6.64 51.33
CA PHE A 416 -25.22 5.20 51.15
C PHE A 416 -24.09 4.32 51.67
N GLY A 417 -22.97 4.89 52.11
CA GLY A 417 -21.85 4.10 52.68
C GLY A 417 -21.24 3.10 51.66
N GLU A 418 -21.72 3.10 50.44
CA GLU A 418 -21.21 2.23 49.40
C GLU A 418 -19.82 2.71 48.96
N LYS A 419 -18.90 1.77 48.86
CA LYS A 419 -17.64 1.93 48.13
C LYS A 419 -18.01 2.26 46.67
N ALA A 420 -18.21 3.55 46.34
CA ALA A 420 -18.06 3.98 44.96
C ALA A 420 -16.72 3.41 44.48
N ARG A 421 -16.75 2.60 43.42
CA ARG A 421 -15.55 1.93 42.94
C ARG A 421 -14.49 3.00 42.66
N GLU A 422 -13.36 2.86 43.32
CA GLU A 422 -12.24 3.81 43.24
C GLU A 422 -11.48 3.68 41.89
N VAL A 423 -12.17 3.21 40.83
CA VAL A 423 -11.55 2.89 39.56
C VAL A 423 -12.33 3.51 38.39
N ARG A 424 -11.59 3.91 37.37
CA ARG A 424 -12.10 4.44 36.11
C ARG A 424 -11.94 3.38 35.01
N ASP A 425 -12.90 3.32 34.06
CA ASP A 425 -12.81 2.48 32.88
C ASP A 425 -11.83 3.10 31.86
N THR A 426 -10.75 2.38 31.59
CA THR A 426 -9.74 2.70 30.56
C THR A 426 -9.57 1.53 29.60
N SER A 427 -10.65 0.77 29.37
CA SER A 427 -10.65 -0.41 28.51
C SER A 427 -10.32 -0.08 27.07
N LEU A 428 -9.54 -0.96 26.43
CA LEU A 428 -9.30 -0.88 24.99
C LEU A 428 -10.57 -1.25 24.23
N LYS A 429 -11.08 -0.35 23.41
CA LYS A 429 -12.28 -0.54 22.57
C LYS A 429 -11.88 -0.51 21.10
N VAL A 430 -12.68 -1.14 20.24
CA VAL A 430 -12.50 -1.11 18.81
C VAL A 430 -12.74 0.32 18.31
N PRO A 431 -11.79 0.95 17.57
CA PRO A 431 -11.94 2.29 17.04
C PRO A 431 -13.14 2.43 16.09
N HIS A 432 -13.60 3.65 15.91
CA HIS A 432 -14.72 3.93 15.00
C HIS A 432 -14.37 3.60 13.55
N GLY A 433 -15.25 2.87 12.85
CA GLY A 433 -15.06 2.44 11.47
C GLY A 433 -14.26 1.14 11.31
N GLU A 434 -13.83 0.53 12.41
CA GLU A 434 -13.13 -0.75 12.43
C GLU A 434 -14.10 -1.90 12.82
N TYR A 435 -13.88 -3.07 12.23
CA TYR A 435 -14.65 -4.29 12.52
C TYR A 435 -13.83 -5.51 12.12
N GLY A 436 -14.22 -6.68 12.52
CA GLY A 436 -13.55 -7.91 12.10
C GLY A 436 -13.74 -9.07 13.05
N ILE A 437 -12.86 -10.06 12.92
CA ILE A 437 -12.83 -11.26 13.74
C ILE A 437 -11.48 -11.35 14.44
N VAL A 438 -11.48 -11.61 15.73
CA VAL A 438 -10.24 -11.80 16.51
C VAL A 438 -9.57 -13.11 16.08
N VAL A 439 -8.37 -13.03 15.54
CA VAL A 439 -7.61 -14.21 15.03
C VAL A 439 -6.52 -14.67 15.98
N ALA A 440 -5.94 -13.76 16.76
CA ALA A 440 -4.90 -14.07 17.73
C ALA A 440 -4.91 -13.10 18.90
N VAL A 441 -4.49 -13.59 20.05
CA VAL A 441 -4.26 -12.79 21.26
C VAL A 441 -2.90 -13.19 21.83
N LYS A 442 -2.04 -12.21 22.11
CA LYS A 442 -0.75 -12.43 22.77
C LYS A 442 -0.73 -11.66 24.06
N THR A 443 -0.42 -12.33 25.13
CA THR A 443 -0.32 -11.75 26.47
C THR A 443 1.12 -11.86 26.95
N PHE A 444 1.70 -10.74 27.36
CA PHE A 444 3.04 -10.66 27.92
C PHE A 444 2.90 -10.23 29.38
N THR A 445 3.53 -10.93 30.28
CA THR A 445 3.49 -10.62 31.72
C THR A 445 4.90 -10.65 32.29
N ARG A 446 5.17 -9.73 33.22
CA ARG A 446 6.43 -9.72 33.97
C ARG A 446 6.64 -10.98 34.80
N GLU A 447 5.56 -11.60 35.24
CA GLU A 447 5.59 -12.86 36.00
C GLU A 447 6.11 -14.04 35.20
N ASN A 448 5.84 -14.05 33.87
CA ASN A 448 6.34 -15.06 32.96
C ASN A 448 7.81 -14.84 32.52
N GLY A 449 8.42 -13.73 33.00
CA GLY A 449 9.79 -13.38 32.63
C GLY A 449 9.94 -12.66 31.29
N ASP A 450 8.84 -12.14 30.74
CA ASP A 450 8.88 -11.35 29.52
C ASP A 450 9.56 -9.99 29.79
N GLU A 451 10.35 -9.51 28.83
CA GLU A 451 10.95 -8.18 28.87
C GLU A 451 9.88 -7.15 28.52
N LEU A 452 9.40 -6.42 29.52
CA LEU A 452 8.47 -5.31 29.37
C LEU A 452 9.15 -3.98 29.72
N ALA A 453 8.62 -2.88 29.19
CA ALA A 453 9.08 -1.55 29.52
C ALA A 453 9.05 -1.29 31.04
N PRO A 454 9.91 -0.40 31.58
CA PRO A 454 9.86 -0.05 32.99
C PRO A 454 8.47 0.46 33.39
N GLY A 455 7.91 -0.08 34.50
CA GLY A 455 6.57 0.30 34.96
C GLY A 455 5.41 -0.47 34.35
N VAL A 456 5.60 -1.25 33.29
CA VAL A 456 4.56 -2.09 32.67
C VAL A 456 4.53 -3.46 33.36
N ASN A 457 3.35 -3.91 33.76
CA ASN A 457 3.14 -5.21 34.43
C ASN A 457 2.61 -6.26 33.45
N LYS A 458 1.70 -5.88 32.58
CA LYS A 458 1.05 -6.76 31.59
C LYS A 458 0.81 -6.00 30.29
N SER A 459 1.18 -6.59 29.16
CA SER A 459 0.85 -6.08 27.81
C SER A 459 0.02 -7.12 27.09
N VAL A 460 -1.02 -6.68 26.40
CA VAL A 460 -1.92 -7.53 25.62
C VAL A 460 -2.02 -6.99 24.22
N ARG A 461 -1.68 -7.84 23.22
CA ARG A 461 -1.80 -7.55 21.79
C ARG A 461 -2.90 -8.41 21.19
N ILE A 462 -3.83 -7.76 20.51
CA ILE A 462 -4.97 -8.41 19.86
C ILE A 462 -4.88 -8.18 18.36
N TYR A 463 -5.05 -9.24 17.58
CA TYR A 463 -5.04 -9.19 16.14
C TYR A 463 -6.45 -9.42 15.62
N ILE A 464 -6.96 -8.45 14.83
CA ILE A 464 -8.30 -8.48 14.25
C ILE A 464 -8.16 -8.54 12.74
N ALA A 465 -8.74 -9.57 12.13
CA ALA A 465 -8.75 -9.76 10.68
C ALA A 465 -10.05 -9.23 10.08
N GLN A 466 -9.92 -8.51 8.98
CA GLN A 466 -11.02 -8.03 8.14
C GLN A 466 -10.90 -8.65 6.76
N LYS A 467 -12.02 -9.11 6.20
CA LYS A 467 -12.13 -9.52 4.81
C LYS A 467 -12.74 -8.37 4.00
N ARG A 468 -11.92 -7.70 3.20
CA ARG A 468 -12.36 -6.54 2.42
C ARG A 468 -12.56 -6.93 0.97
N LYS A 469 -13.79 -6.82 0.49
CA LYS A 469 -14.15 -6.97 -0.92
C LYS A 469 -13.88 -5.66 -1.66
N ILE A 470 -13.72 -5.74 -2.98
CA ILE A 470 -13.61 -4.54 -3.81
C ILE A 470 -14.91 -3.73 -3.73
N SER A 471 -14.80 -2.44 -3.51
CA SER A 471 -15.94 -1.52 -3.36
C SER A 471 -15.76 -0.25 -4.18
N VAL A 472 -16.82 0.53 -4.31
CA VAL A 472 -16.77 1.85 -4.94
C VAL A 472 -15.82 2.76 -4.17
N GLY A 473 -14.94 3.44 -4.88
CA GLY A 473 -13.91 4.31 -4.31
C GLY A 473 -12.55 3.66 -4.12
N ASP A 474 -12.42 2.34 -4.27
CA ASP A 474 -11.13 1.66 -4.22
C ASP A 474 -10.30 1.96 -5.48
N LYS A 475 -9.00 2.12 -5.29
CA LYS A 475 -8.06 2.42 -6.38
C LYS A 475 -7.56 1.12 -7.00
N MET A 476 -7.64 1.05 -8.31
CA MET A 476 -7.11 -0.05 -9.12
C MET A 476 -6.16 0.48 -10.19
N ALA A 477 -5.25 -0.35 -10.64
CA ALA A 477 -4.28 0.01 -11.66
C ALA A 477 -3.84 -1.20 -12.49
N GLY A 478 -3.40 -0.94 -13.73
CA GLY A 478 -2.62 -1.89 -14.50
C GLY A 478 -1.12 -1.67 -14.31
N ARG A 479 -0.30 -2.43 -15.04
CA ARG A 479 1.17 -2.33 -15.01
C ARG A 479 1.73 -1.16 -15.83
N HIS A 480 0.91 -0.51 -16.66
CA HIS A 480 1.32 0.53 -17.62
C HIS A 480 1.06 1.97 -17.13
N GLY A 481 0.91 2.16 -15.81
CA GLY A 481 0.61 3.46 -15.25
C GLY A 481 -0.85 3.92 -15.43
N ASN A 482 -1.71 3.05 -15.93
CA ASN A 482 -3.15 3.27 -16.01
C ASN A 482 -3.78 3.03 -14.64
N LYS A 483 -4.14 4.10 -13.98
CA LYS A 483 -4.77 4.09 -12.64
C LYS A 483 -6.20 4.61 -12.72
N GLY A 484 -7.07 4.05 -11.90
CA GLY A 484 -8.45 4.47 -11.82
C GLY A 484 -9.10 4.15 -10.50
N VAL A 485 -10.23 4.79 -10.25
CA VAL A 485 -11.05 4.58 -9.04
C VAL A 485 -12.36 3.93 -9.45
N VAL A 486 -12.79 2.93 -8.70
CA VAL A 486 -14.06 2.24 -8.94
C VAL A 486 -15.22 3.23 -8.77
N SER A 487 -15.98 3.45 -9.83
CA SER A 487 -17.13 4.36 -9.84
C SER A 487 -18.42 3.65 -9.50
N ARG A 488 -18.64 2.47 -10.09
CA ARG A 488 -19.86 1.69 -9.92
C ARG A 488 -19.59 0.20 -10.09
N VAL A 489 -20.38 -0.59 -9.39
CA VAL A 489 -20.47 -2.04 -9.56
C VAL A 489 -21.83 -2.33 -10.19
N LEU A 490 -21.85 -2.90 -11.40
CA LEU A 490 -23.05 -3.23 -12.13
C LEU A 490 -23.45 -4.69 -11.94
N PRO A 491 -24.75 -5.02 -11.92
CA PRO A 491 -25.23 -6.37 -12.05
C PRO A 491 -24.67 -7.04 -13.32
N VAL A 492 -24.47 -8.35 -13.26
CA VAL A 492 -23.89 -9.11 -14.39
C VAL A 492 -24.72 -8.99 -15.65
N GLU A 493 -26.05 -8.91 -15.49
CA GLU A 493 -27.03 -8.80 -16.59
C GLU A 493 -26.90 -7.50 -17.38
N ASP A 494 -26.50 -6.40 -16.72
CA ASP A 494 -26.39 -5.07 -17.33
C ASP A 494 -25.04 -4.86 -18.03
N MET A 495 -24.07 -5.72 -17.79
CA MET A 495 -22.76 -5.62 -18.41
C MET A 495 -22.80 -5.95 -19.90
N PRO A 496 -22.00 -5.24 -20.74
CA PRO A 496 -21.78 -5.66 -22.13
C PRO A 496 -21.26 -7.09 -22.18
N PHE A 497 -21.71 -7.88 -23.16
CA PHE A 497 -21.32 -9.27 -23.26
C PHE A 497 -20.92 -9.68 -24.68
N LEU A 498 -20.10 -10.73 -24.77
CA LEU A 498 -19.63 -11.35 -25.99
C LEU A 498 -20.74 -12.15 -26.69
N PRO A 499 -20.60 -12.44 -27.99
CA PRO A 499 -21.55 -13.28 -28.71
C PRO A 499 -21.78 -14.67 -28.13
N ASN A 500 -20.80 -15.22 -27.39
CA ASN A 500 -20.91 -16.49 -26.67
C ASN A 500 -21.65 -16.36 -25.33
N GLY A 501 -22.12 -15.16 -24.93
CA GLY A 501 -22.83 -14.91 -23.71
C GLY A 501 -21.97 -14.55 -22.49
N ARG A 502 -20.64 -14.53 -22.62
CA ARG A 502 -19.74 -14.16 -21.53
C ARG A 502 -19.74 -12.64 -21.32
N PRO A 503 -20.10 -12.14 -20.11
CA PRO A 503 -20.08 -10.70 -19.83
C PRO A 503 -18.64 -10.20 -19.63
N LEU A 504 -18.43 -8.90 -19.86
CA LEU A 504 -17.20 -8.20 -19.46
C LEU A 504 -17.13 -8.10 -17.92
N ASP A 505 -15.92 -8.15 -17.41
CA ASP A 505 -15.66 -7.96 -15.99
C ASP A 505 -15.40 -6.49 -15.62
N ILE A 506 -14.71 -5.78 -16.50
CA ILE A 506 -14.32 -4.37 -16.32
C ILE A 506 -14.53 -3.60 -17.63
N VAL A 507 -15.01 -2.38 -17.52
CA VAL A 507 -15.11 -1.47 -18.66
C VAL A 507 -14.28 -0.21 -18.38
N LEU A 508 -13.32 0.06 -19.24
CA LEU A 508 -12.41 1.20 -19.14
C LEU A 508 -12.66 2.21 -20.26
N ASN A 509 -12.40 3.49 -19.96
CA ASN A 509 -12.54 4.55 -20.93
C ASN A 509 -11.34 4.55 -21.90
N PRO A 510 -11.58 4.47 -23.23
CA PRO A 510 -10.52 4.50 -24.22
C PRO A 510 -9.78 5.85 -24.30
N LEU A 511 -10.39 6.95 -23.85
CA LEU A 511 -9.76 8.27 -23.83
C LEU A 511 -8.56 8.35 -22.87
N GLY A 512 -8.45 7.41 -21.92
CA GLY A 512 -7.31 7.31 -20.99
C GLY A 512 -6.01 6.82 -21.65
N VAL A 513 -6.01 6.42 -22.91
CA VAL A 513 -4.83 5.85 -23.59
C VAL A 513 -4.06 6.88 -24.44
N PRO A 514 -4.69 7.64 -25.37
CA PRO A 514 -3.95 8.43 -26.36
C PRO A 514 -3.08 9.52 -25.77
N SER A 515 -3.61 10.30 -24.82
CA SER A 515 -2.89 11.42 -24.22
C SER A 515 -1.72 10.98 -23.32
N ARG A 516 -1.78 9.75 -22.83
CA ARG A 516 -0.78 9.20 -21.89
C ARG A 516 0.28 8.36 -22.57
N MET A 517 0.09 8.01 -23.83
CA MET A 517 1.04 7.29 -24.65
C MET A 517 1.52 5.96 -24.05
N ASN A 518 0.69 5.29 -23.27
CA ASN A 518 0.96 3.98 -22.69
C ASN A 518 0.32 2.86 -23.55
N ILE A 519 0.81 2.73 -24.77
CA ILE A 519 0.31 1.77 -25.78
C ILE A 519 0.55 0.32 -25.37
N GLY A 520 1.53 0.05 -24.53
CA GLY A 520 1.82 -1.30 -24.02
C GLY A 520 0.61 -2.00 -23.41
N GLN A 521 -0.32 -1.27 -22.79
CA GLN A 521 -1.57 -1.85 -22.28
C GLN A 521 -2.47 -2.41 -23.40
N VAL A 522 -2.50 -1.76 -24.55
CA VAL A 522 -3.30 -2.21 -25.71
C VAL A 522 -2.66 -3.46 -26.32
N LEU A 523 -1.34 -3.49 -26.44
CA LEU A 523 -0.61 -4.67 -26.92
C LEU A 523 -0.76 -5.85 -25.96
N GLU A 524 -0.72 -5.61 -24.66
CA GLU A 524 -0.99 -6.62 -23.62
C GLU A 524 -2.38 -7.23 -23.81
N ILE A 525 -3.41 -6.40 -24.00
CA ILE A 525 -4.78 -6.86 -24.16
C ILE A 525 -4.96 -7.70 -25.41
N HIS A 526 -4.40 -7.29 -26.53
CA HIS A 526 -4.49 -8.04 -27.78
C HIS A 526 -3.81 -9.41 -27.65
N LEU A 527 -2.58 -9.44 -27.17
CA LEU A 527 -1.84 -10.68 -27.00
C LEU A 527 -2.48 -11.61 -25.95
N SER A 528 -3.00 -11.03 -24.86
CA SER A 528 -3.67 -11.80 -23.80
C SER A 528 -4.99 -12.44 -24.26
N LEU A 529 -5.73 -11.76 -25.14
CA LEU A 529 -6.91 -12.35 -25.74
C LEU A 529 -6.54 -13.60 -26.54
N ALA A 530 -5.53 -13.49 -27.41
CA ALA A 530 -5.03 -14.62 -28.16
C ALA A 530 -4.51 -15.76 -27.26
N ALA A 531 -3.73 -15.44 -26.24
CA ALA A 531 -3.18 -16.39 -25.29
C ALA A 531 -4.27 -17.16 -24.52
N LYS A 532 -5.33 -16.48 -24.10
CA LYS A 532 -6.46 -17.13 -23.39
C LYS A 532 -7.30 -18.00 -24.31
N VAL A 533 -7.49 -17.63 -25.57
CA VAL A 533 -8.18 -18.46 -26.55
C VAL A 533 -7.38 -19.73 -26.86
N LEU A 534 -6.05 -19.61 -26.95
CA LEU A 534 -5.15 -20.74 -27.19
C LEU A 534 -4.88 -21.59 -25.94
N GLY A 535 -5.12 -21.03 -24.73
CA GLY A 535 -5.04 -21.73 -23.45
C GLY A 535 -3.66 -21.79 -22.80
N PHE A 536 -2.72 -20.90 -23.14
CA PHE A 536 -1.39 -20.82 -22.54
C PHE A 536 -1.00 -19.40 -22.16
N ASN A 537 0.01 -19.25 -21.32
CA ASN A 537 0.60 -17.97 -20.96
C ASN A 537 1.79 -17.65 -21.85
N ILE A 538 2.03 -16.38 -22.11
CA ILE A 538 3.10 -15.90 -22.99
C ILE A 538 4.07 -15.03 -22.18
N SER A 539 5.37 -15.23 -22.42
CA SER A 539 6.44 -14.40 -21.85
C SER A 539 7.02 -13.51 -22.95
N THR A 540 6.99 -12.19 -22.72
CA THR A 540 7.56 -11.19 -23.65
C THR A 540 8.58 -10.33 -22.89
N PRO A 541 9.88 -10.69 -22.89
CA PRO A 541 10.91 -9.92 -22.23
C PRO A 541 11.01 -8.50 -22.79
N VAL A 542 11.48 -7.56 -21.96
CA VAL A 542 11.69 -6.16 -22.37
C VAL A 542 12.78 -6.10 -23.45
N PHE A 543 12.51 -5.39 -24.57
CA PHE A 543 13.36 -5.24 -25.75
C PHE A 543 13.66 -6.53 -26.55
N ASP A 544 13.12 -7.66 -26.12
CA ASP A 544 13.28 -8.97 -26.79
C ASP A 544 11.93 -9.71 -26.80
N GLY A 545 10.87 -8.99 -27.03
CA GLY A 545 9.49 -9.49 -27.00
C GLY A 545 8.85 -9.56 -28.37
N ALA A 546 7.53 -9.83 -28.37
CA ALA A 546 6.74 -9.93 -29.59
C ALA A 546 6.59 -8.56 -30.28
N ASP A 547 6.73 -8.57 -31.59
CA ASP A 547 6.45 -7.42 -32.43
C ASP A 547 4.96 -7.30 -32.76
N GLU A 548 4.54 -6.16 -33.32
CA GLU A 548 3.16 -5.91 -33.71
C GLU A 548 2.62 -6.97 -34.69
N ASN A 549 3.44 -7.40 -35.67
CA ASN A 549 3.04 -8.43 -36.63
C ASN A 549 2.84 -9.79 -35.94
N ASP A 550 3.70 -10.14 -34.96
CA ASP A 550 3.59 -11.38 -34.22
C ASP A 550 2.27 -11.42 -33.42
N ILE A 551 1.86 -10.29 -32.86
CA ILE A 551 0.60 -10.16 -32.12
C ILE A 551 -0.59 -10.32 -33.06
N MET A 552 -0.57 -9.66 -34.20
CA MET A 552 -1.65 -9.76 -35.20
C MET A 552 -1.77 -11.17 -35.78
N ASP A 553 -0.67 -11.83 -36.08
CA ASP A 553 -0.66 -13.21 -36.58
C ASP A 553 -1.12 -14.20 -35.50
N THR A 554 -0.81 -13.93 -34.24
CA THR A 554 -1.32 -14.74 -33.10
C THR A 554 -2.83 -14.55 -32.90
N LEU A 555 -3.36 -13.35 -33.13
CA LEU A 555 -4.82 -13.08 -33.12
C LEU A 555 -5.53 -13.85 -34.24
N ASP A 556 -4.97 -13.85 -35.46
CA ASP A 556 -5.51 -14.65 -36.59
C ASP A 556 -5.50 -16.15 -36.28
N LEU A 557 -4.40 -16.64 -35.69
CA LEU A 557 -4.29 -18.02 -35.24
C LEU A 557 -5.36 -18.36 -34.17
N ALA A 558 -5.56 -17.48 -33.20
CA ALA A 558 -6.56 -17.66 -32.15
C ALA A 558 -7.99 -17.66 -32.70
N ASN A 559 -8.30 -16.76 -33.63
CA ASN A 559 -9.60 -16.72 -34.30
C ASN A 559 -9.88 -18.00 -35.09
N ASP A 560 -8.89 -18.46 -35.85
CA ASP A 560 -9.00 -19.68 -36.63
C ASP A 560 -9.09 -20.92 -35.71
N TYR A 561 -8.33 -20.96 -34.63
CA TYR A 561 -8.42 -22.02 -33.63
C TYR A 561 -9.82 -22.12 -33.00
N ALA A 562 -10.45 -20.99 -32.70
CA ALA A 562 -11.78 -20.95 -32.08
C ALA A 562 -12.89 -21.35 -33.06
N ASN A 563 -12.84 -20.91 -34.32
CA ASN A 563 -13.97 -20.94 -35.26
C ASN A 563 -13.88 -21.96 -36.39
N LEU A 564 -12.66 -22.33 -36.85
CA LEU A 564 -12.53 -23.34 -37.91
C LEU A 564 -12.80 -24.75 -37.39
N GLU A 565 -13.24 -25.65 -38.27
CA GLU A 565 -13.27 -27.08 -37.90
C GLU A 565 -11.82 -27.59 -37.70
N TRP A 566 -11.66 -28.62 -36.83
CA TRP A 566 -10.31 -29.06 -36.44
C TRP A 566 -9.43 -29.52 -37.60
N ASP A 567 -10.02 -30.25 -38.53
CA ASP A 567 -9.30 -30.79 -39.67
C ASP A 567 -8.80 -29.68 -40.62
N GLU A 568 -9.59 -28.63 -40.82
CA GLU A 568 -9.20 -27.44 -41.54
C GLU A 568 -8.11 -26.65 -40.85
N PHE A 569 -8.24 -26.44 -39.56
CA PHE A 569 -7.20 -25.81 -38.74
C PHE A 569 -5.89 -26.59 -38.81
N ALA A 570 -5.93 -27.90 -38.61
CA ALA A 570 -4.75 -28.77 -38.68
C ALA A 570 -4.09 -28.74 -40.04
N ALA A 571 -4.86 -28.74 -41.12
CA ALA A 571 -4.32 -28.63 -42.50
C ALA A 571 -3.59 -27.33 -42.77
N LYS A 572 -4.09 -26.23 -42.16
CA LYS A 572 -3.50 -24.88 -42.34
C LYS A 572 -2.24 -24.67 -41.50
N TYR A 573 -2.24 -25.09 -40.24
CA TYR A 573 -1.22 -24.67 -39.26
C TYR A 573 -0.21 -25.74 -38.87
N LYS A 574 -0.43 -27.03 -39.12
CA LYS A 574 0.47 -28.11 -38.76
C LYS A 574 1.92 -27.94 -39.29
N SER A 575 2.08 -27.32 -40.44
CA SER A 575 3.41 -27.05 -41.02
C SER A 575 4.02 -25.71 -40.63
N GLN A 576 3.24 -24.83 -40.01
CA GLN A 576 3.68 -23.48 -39.60
C GLN A 576 4.03 -23.39 -38.14
N LEU A 577 3.37 -24.19 -37.30
CA LEU A 577 3.59 -24.20 -35.85
C LEU A 577 4.70 -25.17 -35.46
N VAL A 578 5.38 -24.83 -34.36
CA VAL A 578 6.30 -25.75 -33.69
C VAL A 578 5.54 -27.01 -33.26
N PRO A 579 6.08 -28.20 -33.47
CA PRO A 579 5.39 -29.46 -33.15
C PRO A 579 4.84 -29.54 -31.71
N GLU A 580 5.58 -29.02 -30.74
CA GLU A 580 5.17 -29.02 -29.31
C GLU A 580 3.93 -28.16 -29.08
N VAL A 581 3.83 -26.99 -29.73
CA VAL A 581 2.67 -26.10 -29.63
C VAL A 581 1.46 -26.73 -30.31
N PHE A 582 1.64 -27.35 -31.49
CA PHE A 582 0.56 -28.04 -32.17
C PHE A 582 0.03 -29.21 -31.36
N ASP A 583 0.90 -30.03 -30.76
CA ASP A 583 0.51 -31.17 -29.90
C ASP A 583 -0.23 -30.70 -28.63
N TYR A 584 0.17 -29.54 -28.08
CA TYR A 584 -0.55 -28.93 -26.95
C TYR A 584 -1.98 -28.52 -27.34
N LEU A 585 -2.14 -27.82 -28.47
CA LEU A 585 -3.45 -27.40 -28.99
C LEU A 585 -4.34 -28.63 -29.34
N ASP A 586 -3.74 -29.72 -29.86
CA ASP A 586 -4.44 -30.97 -30.15
C ASP A 586 -4.98 -31.63 -28.86
N LYS A 587 -4.18 -31.66 -27.80
CA LYS A 587 -4.59 -32.21 -26.47
C LYS A 587 -5.70 -31.38 -25.83
N ASN A 588 -5.69 -30.06 -26.02
CA ASN A 588 -6.60 -29.13 -25.37
C ASN A 588 -7.79 -28.65 -26.23
N LYS A 589 -8.20 -29.47 -27.22
CA LYS A 589 -9.32 -29.15 -28.14
C LYS A 589 -10.62 -28.75 -27.43
N ALA A 590 -10.88 -29.29 -26.23
CA ALA A 590 -12.09 -28.98 -25.48
C ALA A 590 -12.22 -27.48 -25.13
N HIS A 591 -11.10 -26.80 -24.95
CA HIS A 591 -11.05 -25.36 -24.63
C HIS A 591 -11.64 -24.48 -25.73
N ARG A 592 -11.61 -24.93 -26.99
CA ARG A 592 -12.22 -24.23 -28.14
C ARG A 592 -13.71 -23.96 -27.95
N ALA A 593 -14.42 -24.87 -27.27
CA ALA A 593 -15.87 -24.74 -27.09
C ALA A 593 -16.27 -23.46 -26.33
N GLU A 594 -15.44 -22.98 -25.45
CA GLU A 594 -15.67 -21.74 -24.69
C GLU A 594 -15.68 -20.49 -25.57
N TRP A 595 -14.91 -20.51 -26.68
CA TRP A 595 -14.71 -19.35 -27.55
C TRP A 595 -15.43 -19.51 -28.92
N LYS A 596 -16.13 -20.62 -29.14
CA LYS A 596 -16.84 -20.86 -30.41
C LYS A 596 -17.88 -19.78 -30.65
N GLY A 597 -17.85 -19.21 -31.87
CA GLY A 597 -18.77 -18.13 -32.28
C GLY A 597 -18.29 -16.71 -31.98
N VAL A 598 -17.19 -16.54 -31.25
CA VAL A 598 -16.56 -15.24 -31.08
C VAL A 598 -15.64 -14.97 -32.28
N GLN A 599 -15.99 -13.98 -33.11
CA GLN A 599 -15.14 -13.54 -34.21
C GLN A 599 -14.19 -12.47 -33.71
N ILE A 600 -12.90 -12.80 -33.70
CA ILE A 600 -11.83 -11.90 -33.28
C ILE A 600 -11.24 -11.28 -34.54
N GLY A 601 -11.34 -9.96 -34.69
CA GLY A 601 -10.69 -9.26 -35.76
C GLY A 601 -9.17 -9.27 -35.67
N ARG A 602 -8.45 -9.14 -36.79
CA ARG A 602 -6.98 -8.94 -36.77
C ARG A 602 -6.56 -7.71 -35.96
N ASP A 603 -7.46 -6.75 -35.79
CA ASP A 603 -7.33 -5.55 -34.96
C ASP A 603 -7.66 -5.77 -33.46
N GLY A 604 -7.90 -6.99 -33.06
CA GLY A 604 -8.24 -7.36 -31.66
C GLY A 604 -9.62 -6.86 -31.20
N LYS A 605 -10.50 -6.48 -32.14
CA LYS A 605 -11.84 -5.99 -31.81
C LYS A 605 -12.89 -7.06 -32.01
N VAL A 606 -13.90 -7.02 -31.13
CA VAL A 606 -15.04 -7.93 -31.15
C VAL A 606 -16.34 -7.14 -31.05
N ARG A 607 -17.38 -7.58 -31.74
CA ARG A 607 -18.73 -6.98 -31.60
C ARG A 607 -19.38 -7.47 -30.32
N LEU A 608 -19.66 -6.53 -29.43
CA LEU A 608 -20.34 -6.76 -28.16
C LEU A 608 -21.83 -6.49 -28.28
N ARG A 609 -22.60 -7.07 -27.36
CA ARG A 609 -24.01 -6.77 -27.14
C ARG A 609 -24.21 -6.00 -25.84
N ASP A 610 -25.19 -5.09 -25.83
CA ASP A 610 -25.62 -4.39 -24.61
C ASP A 610 -26.40 -5.36 -23.73
N GLY A 611 -25.99 -5.50 -22.44
CA GLY A 611 -26.68 -6.36 -21.48
C GLY A 611 -28.12 -5.98 -21.20
N ARG A 612 -28.47 -4.69 -21.35
CA ARG A 612 -29.82 -4.16 -21.06
C ARG A 612 -30.81 -4.37 -22.22
N THR A 613 -30.34 -4.21 -23.45
CA THR A 613 -31.19 -4.30 -24.65
C THR A 613 -31.03 -5.58 -25.42
N GLY A 614 -29.88 -6.26 -25.31
CA GLY A 614 -29.49 -7.43 -26.07
C GLY A 614 -29.06 -7.13 -27.51
N GLU A 615 -29.08 -5.85 -27.92
CA GLU A 615 -28.66 -5.41 -29.26
C GLU A 615 -27.13 -5.28 -29.38
N TYR A 616 -26.63 -5.33 -30.60
CA TYR A 616 -25.21 -5.09 -30.83
C TYR A 616 -24.89 -3.59 -30.73
N PHE A 617 -23.72 -3.28 -30.19
CA PHE A 617 -23.15 -1.94 -30.31
C PHE A 617 -22.81 -1.61 -31.78
N ASP A 618 -22.88 -0.35 -32.13
CA ASP A 618 -22.62 0.11 -33.50
C ASP A 618 -21.21 -0.19 -33.96
N ASN A 619 -20.23 -0.02 -33.09
CA ASN A 619 -18.82 -0.24 -33.36
C ASN A 619 -18.28 -1.46 -32.61
N PRO A 620 -17.31 -2.20 -33.20
CA PRO A 620 -16.61 -3.24 -32.49
C PRO A 620 -15.72 -2.64 -31.39
N VAL A 621 -15.54 -3.38 -30.30
CA VAL A 621 -14.84 -2.97 -29.08
C VAL A 621 -13.54 -3.75 -28.92
N THR A 622 -12.47 -3.09 -28.53
CA THR A 622 -11.23 -3.73 -28.11
C THR A 622 -11.43 -4.42 -26.79
N ILE A 623 -11.23 -5.74 -26.75
CA ILE A 623 -11.36 -6.55 -25.55
C ILE A 623 -10.12 -7.39 -25.33
N GLY A 624 -9.93 -7.85 -24.13
CA GLY A 624 -8.90 -8.81 -23.75
C GLY A 624 -8.70 -8.89 -22.25
N PHE A 625 -7.67 -9.57 -21.86
CA PHE A 625 -7.33 -9.76 -20.46
C PHE A 625 -6.13 -8.86 -20.10
N MET A 626 -6.26 -8.09 -19.03
CA MET A 626 -5.17 -7.30 -18.48
C MET A 626 -4.90 -7.76 -17.06
N HIS A 627 -3.63 -7.82 -16.70
CA HIS A 627 -3.27 -8.05 -15.31
C HIS A 627 -3.54 -6.78 -14.52
N TYR A 628 -4.64 -6.78 -13.74
CA TYR A 628 -5.16 -5.60 -13.07
C TYR A 628 -5.02 -5.74 -11.56
N LEU A 629 -4.48 -4.71 -10.89
CA LEU A 629 -4.05 -4.71 -9.50
C LEU A 629 -5.05 -3.94 -8.63
N LYS A 630 -5.30 -4.43 -7.42
CA LYS A 630 -5.92 -3.68 -6.33
C LYS A 630 -4.83 -3.02 -5.50
N LEU A 631 -4.87 -1.69 -5.37
CA LEU A 631 -3.85 -0.96 -4.63
C LEU A 631 -4.22 -0.77 -3.16
N HIS A 632 -3.22 -0.49 -2.33
CA HIS A 632 -3.39 -0.30 -0.87
C HIS A 632 -4.08 1.03 -0.49
N HIS A 633 -4.69 1.72 -1.45
CA HIS A 633 -5.50 2.92 -1.23
C HIS A 633 -6.99 2.56 -1.21
N LEU A 634 -7.41 1.90 -0.12
CA LEU A 634 -8.79 1.46 0.05
C LEU A 634 -9.64 2.57 0.67
N VAL A 635 -10.89 2.70 0.21
CA VAL A 635 -11.80 3.74 0.69
C VAL A 635 -12.12 3.63 2.18
N ASP A 636 -12.20 2.40 2.71
CA ASP A 636 -12.52 2.17 4.13
C ASP A 636 -11.48 2.77 5.08
N ASP A 637 -10.21 2.83 4.67
CA ASP A 637 -9.15 3.45 5.45
C ASP A 637 -9.17 4.99 5.38
N LYS A 638 -9.84 5.57 4.39
CA LYS A 638 -9.85 7.01 4.10
C LYS A 638 -11.17 7.70 4.41
N ILE A 639 -12.28 6.97 4.39
CA ILE A 639 -13.60 7.52 4.70
C ILE A 639 -13.67 7.93 6.16
N HIS A 640 -14.05 9.18 6.40
CA HIS A 640 -14.11 9.74 7.73
C HIS A 640 -15.17 10.83 7.82
N ALA A 641 -15.87 10.88 8.94
CA ALA A 641 -16.83 11.93 9.28
C ALA A 641 -16.74 12.25 10.77
N ARG A 642 -17.04 13.49 11.11
CA ARG A 642 -17.02 13.99 12.48
C ARG A 642 -18.21 14.90 12.73
N SER A 643 -18.85 14.74 13.88
CA SER A 643 -19.79 15.74 14.43
C SER A 643 -19.08 16.61 15.47
N THR A 644 -18.66 16.02 16.57
CA THR A 644 -17.88 16.64 17.65
C THR A 644 -16.73 15.70 18.00
N GLY A 645 -15.61 16.22 18.51
CA GLY A 645 -14.44 15.43 18.86
C GLY A 645 -13.37 16.32 19.51
N PRO A 646 -12.10 15.88 19.57
CA PRO A 646 -11.03 16.60 20.23
C PRO A 646 -10.64 17.90 19.51
N TYR A 647 -10.18 18.88 20.29
CA TYR A 647 -9.77 20.20 19.83
C TYR A 647 -8.36 20.51 20.31
N SER A 648 -7.64 21.33 19.52
CA SER A 648 -6.31 21.81 19.93
C SER A 648 -6.41 22.69 21.19
N LEU A 649 -5.45 22.56 22.10
CA LEU A 649 -5.45 23.29 23.37
C LEU A 649 -5.25 24.80 23.18
N VAL A 650 -4.38 25.21 22.26
CA VAL A 650 -4.03 26.63 22.03
C VAL A 650 -5.09 27.35 21.20
N THR A 651 -5.37 26.84 20.02
CA THR A 651 -6.26 27.51 19.06
C THR A 651 -7.72 27.12 19.21
N GLN A 652 -8.05 26.08 19.99
CA GLN A 652 -9.39 25.53 20.15
C GLN A 652 -10.05 25.12 18.82
N GLN A 653 -9.24 24.87 17.80
CA GLN A 653 -9.69 24.35 16.51
C GLN A 653 -9.78 22.82 16.53
N PRO A 654 -10.66 22.20 15.74
CA PRO A 654 -10.68 20.76 15.60
C PRO A 654 -9.32 20.20 15.15
N LEU A 655 -8.89 19.07 15.73
CA LEU A 655 -7.69 18.36 15.26
C LEU A 655 -7.87 17.88 13.82
N GLY A 656 -6.79 17.61 13.11
CA GLY A 656 -6.81 17.02 11.77
C GLY A 656 -6.57 15.52 11.81
N GLY A 657 -6.92 14.81 10.72
CA GLY A 657 -6.66 13.39 10.54
C GLY A 657 -7.75 12.44 11.08
N LYS A 658 -7.90 11.27 10.44
CA LYS A 658 -8.86 10.23 10.83
C LYS A 658 -8.51 9.60 12.17
N ALA A 659 -7.22 9.37 12.43
CA ALA A 659 -6.74 8.72 13.63
C ALA A 659 -7.09 9.52 14.91
N GLN A 660 -7.02 10.85 14.85
CA GLN A 660 -7.38 11.75 15.94
C GLN A 660 -8.87 12.11 15.96
N PHE A 661 -9.71 11.44 15.19
CA PHE A 661 -11.12 11.82 15.02
C PHE A 661 -11.28 13.30 14.65
N GLY A 662 -10.44 13.75 13.73
CA GLY A 662 -10.30 15.15 13.34
C GLY A 662 -11.37 15.64 12.37
N GLY A 663 -11.42 16.94 12.16
CA GLY A 663 -12.31 17.60 11.18
C GLY A 663 -11.63 17.76 9.82
N GLN A 664 -12.44 18.14 8.84
CA GLN A 664 -11.95 18.49 7.50
C GLN A 664 -11.29 19.87 7.52
N ARG A 665 -10.22 20.04 6.77
CA ARG A 665 -9.57 21.34 6.62
C ARG A 665 -10.32 22.20 5.61
N PHE A 666 -10.82 23.34 6.05
CA PHE A 666 -11.32 24.40 5.18
C PHE A 666 -10.19 25.40 4.93
N GLY A 667 -9.48 25.24 3.81
CA GLY A 667 -8.28 26.01 3.50
C GLY A 667 -8.57 27.44 3.05
N GLU A 668 -7.52 28.21 2.78
CA GLU A 668 -7.61 29.61 2.33
C GLU A 668 -8.31 29.72 0.97
N MET A 669 -8.06 28.78 0.06
CA MET A 669 -8.70 28.78 -1.27
C MET A 669 -10.21 28.53 -1.19
N GLU A 670 -10.68 27.67 -0.28
CA GLU A 670 -12.11 27.40 -0.04
C GLU A 670 -12.79 28.64 0.57
N VAL A 671 -12.09 29.40 1.42
CA VAL A 671 -12.56 30.67 1.93
C VAL A 671 -12.78 31.65 0.77
N TRP A 672 -11.84 31.76 -0.16
CA TRP A 672 -11.97 32.62 -1.35
C TRP A 672 -13.15 32.22 -2.23
N ALA A 673 -13.44 30.94 -2.35
CA ALA A 673 -14.58 30.45 -3.09
C ALA A 673 -15.91 30.93 -2.48
N LEU A 674 -16.05 30.87 -1.15
CA LEU A 674 -17.25 31.38 -0.46
C LEU A 674 -17.35 32.90 -0.54
N GLU A 675 -16.25 33.65 -0.49
CA GLU A 675 -16.22 35.10 -0.73
C GLU A 675 -16.70 35.43 -2.15
N ALA A 676 -16.26 34.69 -3.14
CA ALA A 676 -16.66 34.85 -4.54
C ALA A 676 -18.17 34.62 -4.76
N TYR A 677 -18.78 33.70 -4.02
CA TYR A 677 -20.22 33.46 -4.04
C TYR A 677 -21.00 34.46 -3.17
N GLY A 678 -20.33 35.31 -2.37
CA GLY A 678 -20.98 36.23 -1.43
C GLY A 678 -21.69 35.54 -0.26
N ALA A 679 -21.35 34.29 0.06
CA ALA A 679 -21.94 33.49 1.11
C ALA A 679 -21.38 33.85 2.51
N SER A 680 -21.65 35.07 2.98
CA SER A 680 -21.06 35.62 4.21
C SER A 680 -21.51 34.88 5.47
N TYR A 681 -22.79 34.50 5.57
CA TYR A 681 -23.28 33.75 6.74
C TYR A 681 -22.71 32.36 6.84
N THR A 682 -22.57 31.65 5.73
CA THR A 682 -21.95 30.31 5.69
C THR A 682 -20.49 30.41 6.08
N LEU A 683 -19.76 31.41 5.58
CA LEU A 683 -18.37 31.62 5.94
C LEU A 683 -18.19 31.93 7.43
N GLN A 684 -19.05 32.81 7.99
CA GLN A 684 -19.04 33.13 9.41
C GLN A 684 -19.31 31.88 10.27
N GLU A 685 -20.25 31.05 9.89
CA GLU A 685 -20.59 29.81 10.59
C GLU A 685 -19.40 28.84 10.59
N ILE A 686 -18.72 28.66 9.45
CA ILE A 686 -17.57 27.77 9.33
C ILE A 686 -16.39 28.26 10.16
N LEU A 687 -16.13 29.56 10.19
CA LEU A 687 -15.02 30.17 10.91
C LEU A 687 -15.20 30.22 12.43
N THR A 688 -16.43 30.21 12.92
CA THR A 688 -16.76 30.44 14.34
C THR A 688 -17.37 29.21 15.01
N VAL A 689 -18.67 29.01 14.87
CA VAL A 689 -19.44 28.00 15.62
C VAL A 689 -19.13 26.57 15.25
N LYS A 690 -18.57 26.34 14.08
CA LYS A 690 -18.07 25.02 13.63
C LYS A 690 -16.58 24.81 13.90
N SER A 691 -15.85 25.79 14.38
CA SER A 691 -14.42 25.75 14.56
C SER A 691 -13.99 26.10 15.98
N ASP A 692 -13.64 27.35 16.23
CA ASP A 692 -12.92 27.80 17.42
C ASP A 692 -13.71 28.70 18.41
N ASP A 693 -14.99 28.95 18.17
CA ASP A 693 -15.86 29.58 19.16
C ASP A 693 -16.35 28.54 20.18
N VAL A 694 -15.70 28.47 21.33
CA VAL A 694 -15.96 27.46 22.37
C VAL A 694 -17.42 27.47 22.86
N VAL A 695 -17.94 28.67 23.17
CA VAL A 695 -19.32 28.84 23.67
C VAL A 695 -20.33 28.65 22.55
N GLY A 696 -20.03 29.21 21.39
CA GLY A 696 -20.91 29.15 20.21
C GLY A 696 -21.13 27.72 19.72
N ARG A 697 -20.08 26.88 19.73
CA ARG A 697 -20.23 25.47 19.28
C ARG A 697 -21.09 24.63 20.19
N VAL A 698 -21.02 24.85 21.52
CA VAL A 698 -21.88 24.15 22.50
C VAL A 698 -23.33 24.53 22.30
N LYS A 699 -23.62 25.82 22.24
CA LYS A 699 -24.98 26.34 22.02
C LYS A 699 -25.54 25.92 20.65
N THR A 700 -24.70 25.86 19.62
CA THR A 700 -25.09 25.40 18.29
C THR A 700 -25.48 23.92 18.30
N TYR A 701 -24.69 23.08 18.96
CA TYR A 701 -25.01 21.66 19.12
C TYR A 701 -26.33 21.46 19.86
N GLU A 702 -26.57 22.22 20.95
CA GLU A 702 -27.81 22.19 21.71
C GLU A 702 -29.03 22.64 20.84
N ALA A 703 -28.88 23.75 20.09
CA ALA A 703 -29.90 24.24 19.19
C ALA A 703 -30.26 23.24 18.07
N ILE A 704 -29.26 22.55 17.50
CA ILE A 704 -29.50 21.50 16.50
C ILE A 704 -30.29 20.34 17.09
N ILE A 705 -29.96 19.88 18.32
CA ILE A 705 -30.69 18.81 18.99
C ILE A 705 -32.15 19.21 19.27
N LYS A 706 -32.39 20.46 19.70
CA LYS A 706 -33.70 20.98 19.99
C LYS A 706 -34.49 21.38 18.74
N GLY A 707 -33.85 21.48 17.57
CA GLY A 707 -34.44 21.95 16.33
C GLY A 707 -34.67 23.47 16.28
N GLU A 708 -33.92 24.24 17.07
CA GLU A 708 -33.94 25.69 17.14
C GLU A 708 -32.96 26.31 16.13
N ASN A 709 -33.06 27.61 15.89
CA ASN A 709 -32.12 28.34 15.06
C ASN A 709 -30.73 28.45 15.75
N ILE A 710 -29.66 28.41 14.97
CA ILE A 710 -28.30 28.58 15.43
C ILE A 710 -28.17 30.00 16.05
N PRO A 711 -27.59 30.16 17.28
CA PRO A 711 -27.39 31.45 17.91
C PRO A 711 -26.34 32.28 17.17
N GLU A 712 -26.31 33.58 17.46
CA GLU A 712 -25.26 34.46 16.92
C GLU A 712 -23.88 33.99 17.38
N PRO A 713 -22.90 33.95 16.45
CA PRO A 713 -21.54 33.51 16.77
C PRO A 713 -20.82 34.50 17.68
N GLY A 714 -19.92 33.96 18.53
CA GLY A 714 -19.04 34.75 19.39
C GLY A 714 -17.72 35.11 18.70
N ILE A 715 -16.72 35.47 19.50
CA ILE A 715 -15.38 35.80 19.03
C ILE A 715 -14.54 34.51 18.94
N PRO A 716 -13.87 34.25 17.81
CA PRO A 716 -12.98 33.10 17.65
C PRO A 716 -11.78 33.14 18.63
N GLU A 717 -11.43 32.02 19.22
CA GLU A 717 -10.28 31.90 20.11
C GLU A 717 -8.94 32.18 19.37
N SER A 718 -8.84 31.81 18.09
CA SER A 718 -7.67 32.13 17.26
C SER A 718 -7.41 33.64 17.15
N PHE A 719 -8.47 34.46 17.13
CA PHE A 719 -8.35 35.91 17.16
C PHE A 719 -7.79 36.41 18.51
N LYS A 720 -8.22 35.85 19.62
CA LYS A 720 -7.68 36.16 20.95
C LYS A 720 -6.21 35.78 21.05
N VAL A 721 -5.80 34.60 20.54
CA VAL A 721 -4.40 34.19 20.46
C VAL A 721 -3.57 35.16 19.65
N LEU A 722 -4.07 35.58 18.47
CA LEU A 722 -3.38 36.58 17.63
C LEU A 722 -3.15 37.91 18.38
N LEU A 723 -4.15 38.39 19.10
CA LEU A 723 -4.01 39.63 19.91
C LEU A 723 -2.95 39.47 20.99
N LYS A 724 -2.91 38.35 21.68
CA LYS A 724 -1.90 38.07 22.71
C LYS A 724 -0.50 37.93 22.09
N GLU A 725 -0.34 37.32 20.93
CA GLU A 725 0.91 37.26 20.20
C GLU A 725 1.41 38.68 19.79
N LEU A 726 0.53 39.52 19.26
CA LEU A 726 0.87 40.91 18.93
C LEU A 726 1.27 41.71 20.15
N GLN A 727 0.55 41.55 21.28
CA GLN A 727 0.90 42.17 22.55
C GLN A 727 2.27 41.69 23.09
N SER A 728 2.62 40.43 22.89
CA SER A 728 3.92 39.84 23.27
C SER A 728 5.08 40.46 22.47
N LEU A 729 4.81 40.98 21.28
CA LEU A 729 5.76 41.74 20.46
C LEU A 729 5.85 43.21 20.86
N ALA A 730 5.30 43.60 22.01
CA ALA A 730 5.21 44.97 22.54
C ALA A 730 4.37 45.93 21.68
N LEU A 731 3.41 45.39 20.93
CA LEU A 731 2.40 46.18 20.21
C LEU A 731 1.18 46.40 21.11
N ASP A 732 0.70 47.62 21.25
CA ASP A 732 -0.54 47.92 21.96
C ASP A 732 -1.72 47.81 21.02
N VAL A 733 -2.31 46.60 21.00
CA VAL A 733 -3.48 46.29 20.18
C VAL A 733 -4.71 46.22 21.07
N ARG A 734 -5.72 47.02 20.77
CA ARG A 734 -6.98 47.10 21.52
C ARG A 734 -8.17 46.98 20.58
N VAL A 735 -9.19 46.27 21.02
CA VAL A 735 -10.46 46.18 20.31
C VAL A 735 -11.39 47.23 20.90
N LEU A 736 -11.87 48.15 20.07
CA LEU A 736 -12.75 49.23 20.47
C LEU A 736 -14.16 49.02 19.90
N ASP A 737 -15.16 49.39 20.70
CA ASP A 737 -16.54 49.42 20.26
C ASP A 737 -16.83 50.68 19.45
N HIS A 738 -18.02 50.77 18.82
CA HIS A 738 -18.45 51.91 18.03
C HIS A 738 -18.32 53.26 18.80
N ASP A 739 -18.49 53.20 20.12
CA ASP A 739 -18.38 54.34 21.03
C ASP A 739 -16.95 54.58 21.55
N ASN A 740 -15.92 53.97 20.96
CA ASN A 740 -14.53 54.01 21.38
C ASN A 740 -14.25 53.49 22.79
N ASN A 741 -15.13 52.65 23.34
CA ASN A 741 -14.85 51.95 24.57
C ASN A 741 -14.07 50.66 24.29
N GLU A 742 -13.15 50.33 25.19
CA GLU A 742 -12.38 49.08 25.06
C GLU A 742 -13.27 47.88 25.39
N VAL A 743 -13.37 46.96 24.42
CA VAL A 743 -14.06 45.69 24.60
C VAL A 743 -13.14 44.70 25.29
N LYS A 744 -13.45 44.31 26.52
CA LYS A 744 -12.72 43.25 27.22
C LYS A 744 -13.09 41.91 26.63
N LEU A 745 -12.11 41.25 26.01
CA LEU A 745 -12.24 39.91 25.54
C LEU A 745 -12.07 38.95 26.73
N LEU A 746 -13.16 38.28 27.14
CA LEU A 746 -13.13 37.30 28.22
C LEU A 746 -12.27 36.10 27.77
N GLU A 747 -11.42 35.60 28.67
CA GLU A 747 -10.65 34.38 28.42
C GLU A 747 -11.55 33.16 28.52
N SER A 748 -11.20 32.07 27.82
CA SER A 748 -12.01 30.83 27.81
C SER A 748 -12.16 30.19 29.19
N ALA A 749 -11.19 30.44 30.09
CA ALA A 749 -11.25 29.98 31.49
C ALA A 749 -12.38 30.60 32.33
N ASP A 750 -12.93 31.74 31.89
CA ASP A 750 -14.01 32.43 32.59
C ASP A 750 -15.43 31.85 32.30
N TYR A 751 -15.50 30.90 31.36
CA TYR A 751 -16.73 30.17 31.08
C TYR A 751 -16.77 28.88 31.91
N GLU A 752 -17.68 28.74 32.84
CA GLU A 752 -17.91 27.49 33.56
C GLU A 752 -18.13 26.34 32.59
N VAL A 753 -17.19 25.42 32.53
CA VAL A 753 -17.21 24.18 31.70
C VAL A 753 -18.36 23.23 32.11
N THR A 754 -19.13 23.58 33.09
CA THR A 754 -20.19 22.78 33.74
C THR A 754 -21.38 22.45 32.86
N ASP A 755 -21.66 23.24 31.81
CA ASP A 755 -22.90 23.04 31.02
C ASP A 755 -22.77 22.01 29.88
N PHE A 756 -21.54 21.76 29.37
CA PHE A 756 -21.33 20.82 28.26
C PHE A 756 -21.56 19.36 28.66
N LYS A 757 -21.17 19.01 29.88
CA LYS A 757 -21.43 17.67 30.41
C LYS A 757 -22.92 17.37 30.60
N LYS A 758 -23.71 18.36 31.00
CA LYS A 758 -25.16 18.20 31.16
C LYS A 758 -25.86 17.93 29.84
N VAL A 759 -25.48 18.61 28.77
CA VAL A 759 -26.09 18.45 27.46
C VAL A 759 -25.78 17.09 26.82
N LEU A 760 -24.58 16.56 27.06
CA LEU A 760 -24.19 15.23 26.59
C LEU A 760 -24.83 14.09 27.38
N ASP A 761 -25.01 14.26 28.69
CA ASP A 761 -25.65 13.27 29.55
C ASP A 761 -27.16 13.16 29.32
N ASP A 762 -27.84 14.28 29.04
CA ASP A 762 -29.30 14.28 28.70
C ASP A 762 -29.60 13.74 27.28
N GLY A 763 -28.63 13.75 26.38
CA GLY A 763 -28.78 13.30 25.00
C GLY A 763 -28.56 11.80 24.73
N GLY A 764 -28.32 10.98 25.75
CA GLY A 764 -28.17 9.52 25.61
C GLY A 764 -26.92 9.04 24.89
N TYR A 765 -25.98 9.91 24.59
CA TYR A 765 -24.67 9.56 24.06
C TYR A 765 -23.60 9.67 25.16
N HIS A 766 -23.43 8.59 25.91
CA HIS A 766 -22.32 8.45 26.85
C HIS A 766 -20.98 8.35 26.10
N ARG A 767 -20.36 9.49 25.82
CA ARG A 767 -18.95 9.57 25.53
C ARG A 767 -18.24 10.25 26.69
N ASN A 768 -17.38 9.53 27.38
CA ASN A 768 -16.57 10.07 28.46
C ASN A 768 -15.55 11.08 27.89
N SER A 769 -15.68 12.36 28.23
CA SER A 769 -14.72 13.41 27.85
C SER A 769 -13.29 13.14 28.36
N LYS A 770 -13.15 12.23 29.33
CA LYS A 770 -11.86 11.82 29.90
C LYS A 770 -11.13 10.75 29.04
N ASP A 771 -11.85 10.02 28.18
CA ASP A 771 -11.22 9.10 27.24
C ASP A 771 -10.55 9.91 26.10
N ASP A 772 -11.16 11.04 25.72
CA ASP A 772 -10.59 11.99 24.76
C ASP A 772 -9.33 12.71 25.32
N GLU A 773 -9.25 12.97 26.63
CA GLU A 773 -8.05 13.53 27.28
C GLU A 773 -6.89 12.53 27.34
N ASN A 774 -7.17 11.25 27.50
CA ASN A 774 -6.13 10.23 27.51
C ASN A 774 -5.61 9.92 26.10
N GLU A 775 -6.47 9.97 25.11
CA GLU A 775 -6.10 9.85 23.70
C GLU A 775 -5.25 11.06 23.26
N LEU A 776 -5.54 12.25 23.79
CA LEU A 776 -4.72 13.46 23.58
C LEU A 776 -3.37 13.37 24.29
N LYS A 777 -3.31 12.81 25.51
CA LYS A 777 -2.05 12.59 26.23
C LYS A 777 -1.17 11.56 25.52
N SER A 778 -1.77 10.51 24.97
CA SER A 778 -1.04 9.50 24.18
C SER A 778 -0.52 10.04 22.83
N SER A 779 -1.08 11.17 22.37
CA SER A 779 -0.69 11.86 21.13
C SER A 779 0.31 13.00 21.40
N GLY A 780 0.92 13.09 22.58
CA GLY A 780 1.95 14.07 22.91
C GLY A 780 1.43 15.47 23.29
N TYR A 781 0.13 15.61 23.61
CA TYR A 781 -0.43 16.87 24.09
C TYR A 781 -0.46 16.94 25.62
N MET A 782 0.08 18.02 26.19
CA MET A 782 0.03 18.27 27.64
C MET A 782 -1.32 18.83 28.06
N THR A 783 -1.86 18.37 29.19
CA THR A 783 -3.02 18.97 29.83
C THR A 783 -2.58 20.13 30.71
N GLN A 784 -3.17 21.30 30.49
CA GLN A 784 -2.99 22.45 31.37
C GLN A 784 -4.13 22.48 32.39
N THR A 785 -3.81 22.38 33.66
CA THR A 785 -4.75 22.59 34.77
C THR A 785 -4.42 23.92 35.46
N VAL A 786 -5.45 24.67 35.80
CA VAL A 786 -5.31 25.90 36.55
C VAL A 786 -5.70 25.60 37.99
N ASP A 787 -4.83 25.92 38.96
CA ASP A 787 -5.13 25.76 40.38
C ASP A 787 -6.12 26.84 40.88
N ASP A 788 -6.62 26.67 42.11
CA ASP A 788 -7.57 27.61 42.71
C ASP A 788 -7.02 29.04 42.92
N ASN A 789 -5.75 29.27 42.65
CA ASN A 789 -5.08 30.57 42.69
C ASN A 789 -4.85 31.22 41.32
N GLY A 790 -5.27 30.53 40.23
CA GLY A 790 -5.16 31.05 38.86
C GLY A 790 -3.79 30.80 38.20
N GLU A 791 -2.94 29.96 38.77
CA GLU A 791 -1.65 29.59 38.16
C GLU A 791 -1.80 28.32 37.31
N ALA A 792 -1.30 28.37 36.08
CA ALA A 792 -1.29 27.27 35.16
C ALA A 792 -0.22 26.24 35.55
N GLN A 793 -0.63 25.03 35.87
CA GLN A 793 0.28 23.90 36.05
C GLN A 793 0.23 23.00 34.83
N TYR A 794 1.41 22.65 34.32
CA TYR A 794 1.58 21.67 33.25
C TYR A 794 1.93 20.33 33.91
N GLU A 795 1.17 19.30 33.66
CA GLU A 795 1.62 17.95 33.99
C GLU A 795 2.67 17.53 32.95
N GLU A 796 3.94 17.65 33.33
CA GLU A 796 5.01 16.95 32.61
C GLU A 796 4.81 15.46 32.86
N SER A 797 4.65 14.69 31.79
CA SER A 797 4.81 13.25 31.92
C SER A 797 6.29 12.98 32.19
N ASP A 798 6.59 12.36 33.34
CA ASP A 798 7.91 11.78 33.63
C ASP A 798 8.21 10.55 32.74
N ASP A 799 7.70 10.55 31.51
CA ASP A 799 8.01 9.50 30.55
C ASP A 799 9.33 9.84 29.87
N ASP A 800 10.31 9.01 30.22
CA ASP A 800 11.66 9.00 29.71
C ASP A 800 11.67 9.19 28.16
N ILE A 801 12.66 9.94 27.73
CA ILE A 801 13.03 10.25 26.33
C ILE A 801 13.07 9.04 25.37
N ASP A 802 12.79 7.83 25.84
CA ASP A 802 12.80 6.58 25.06
C ASP A 802 11.51 6.37 24.20
N GLU A 803 10.40 7.08 24.45
CA GLU A 803 9.16 6.95 23.67
C GLU A 803 9.02 7.96 22.50
N LEU A 804 9.95 8.89 22.35
CA LEU A 804 9.93 9.87 21.24
C LEU A 804 10.27 9.28 19.87
N PHE A 805 10.60 7.99 19.79
CA PHE A 805 11.01 7.34 18.54
C PHE A 805 9.93 6.48 17.87
N ASP A 806 8.76 6.32 18.47
CA ASP A 806 7.60 5.68 17.85
C ASP A 806 6.60 6.68 17.23
N ALA A 807 7.02 7.93 17.04
CA ALA A 807 6.26 8.82 16.19
C ALA A 807 6.41 8.32 14.75
N ASP A 808 5.46 7.53 14.31
CA ASP A 808 5.12 7.39 12.90
C ASP A 808 5.22 8.78 12.26
N GLU A 809 6.28 9.01 11.50
CA GLU A 809 6.21 10.02 10.47
C GLU A 809 5.09 9.57 9.51
N ASP A 810 3.88 9.91 9.91
CA ASP A 810 2.77 10.01 8.98
C ASP A 810 3.21 11.06 7.95
N TYR A 811 3.88 10.57 6.89
CA TYR A 811 4.01 11.33 5.67
C TYR A 811 2.60 11.61 5.19
N GLY A 812 2.02 12.64 5.77
CA GLY A 812 0.86 13.27 5.20
C GLY A 812 1.17 13.52 3.74
N ASP A 813 0.56 12.72 2.91
CA ASP A 813 0.43 12.92 1.47
C ASP A 813 -0.13 14.34 1.27
N GLY A 814 0.79 15.32 1.35
CA GLY A 814 0.52 16.70 1.02
C GLY A 814 0.33 16.77 -0.49
N ASN A 815 -0.91 16.66 -0.91
CA ASN A 815 -1.40 17.22 -2.16
C ASN A 815 -0.36 17.36 -3.28
N SER A 816 -0.27 16.39 -4.13
CA SER A 816 0.07 16.64 -5.52
C SER A 816 -1.19 16.45 -6.39
N GLU A 817 -2.20 17.27 -6.16
CA GLU A 817 -3.09 17.66 -7.23
C GLU A 817 -2.60 19.01 -7.75
N GLN A 818 -1.76 18.97 -8.74
CA GLN A 818 -1.69 20.02 -9.75
C GLN A 818 -1.17 19.42 -11.06
N TYR A 819 -2.08 19.43 -12.02
CA TYR A 819 -2.03 19.11 -13.46
C TYR A 819 -2.23 17.67 -13.82
#